data_c75cf89ecea0f0965dde43b448b1a62a
#
_entry.id   c75cf89ecea0f0965dde43b448b1a62a
#
_cell.length_a   1.000
_cell.length_b   1.000
_cell.length_c   1.000
_cell.angle_alpha   90.00
_cell.angle_beta   90.00
_cell.angle_gamma   90.00
#
_symmetry.space_group_name_H-M   'P 1'
#
loop_
_entity.id
_entity.type
_entity.pdbx_description
1 polymer ?
#
loop_
_entity_poly.entity_id
_entity_poly.type
_entity_poly.pdbx_seq_one_letter_code
_entity_poly.pdbx_strand_id
1 'polypeptide(L)'
;MPNVDNSKLHLYNCYFDINKFNEPYSDYNDYLEDLRYLVDSYVNAIFRIRKSNFREKTSYLALRGIVITDDEVDNAIMASMVDKRNVSVGNDIKQSLIVCWDHIKNRVAMSDGFFNLENFFNVHNCSFITKLAIIFSLISEVDRKYERLFGYLQDDNNMKKPTLGLVFACAKLTYNISLQNAMELLDNKITSLIFDDITSYELPCFLSKGLKLRKLAVDFFIGSEADSFVQSSVCTKFYPEQNVDNIIINEDINQKLILETEKIIANKLPNSIIHLYGAVGSGKRLQVKHVGKKLNKIIFFVNLKYLLQYDSKIYLLLTNIYLEAFLKDGLICFYNCDLDIEYQSSLEFILHDVFKYFNLVFLLNEKFKYFEALTNCFLPTVNIKIDLPNVNDSVEVWKFNSKNYKISDDINFKQFSNKFKYTAGQIKDILNKASIEASIDNGVIDSELLLNVCRKYAVHNLDKRATLINCNFTFNDLVIDNDQRDILINACNYVKFKDVVYEDWGFKEKVPYGRGLSILLYGPPGTGKTMGAQVIANELGLELYKIDISQIINKYIGETEKNLGDIFLEAKKSNAILLFDEADSLFGKRTDVKDSNDKNSNNETSYLLQKMEEYEGVSILTTNKFNNFDDAFRRRIRFIVNFKMPDSEMRRQLWNKIFPKKAPLGKDFDDWFLAENFELSGSSIKSIAILASYLALAEKSDIMMKHILVALKYEYQKMGKIIAKKDMGMYGDMF
;
A
#
# COMPACT_ATOMS: atom_id res chain seq x y z
N MET A 1 -16.91 45.57 -27.26
CA MET A 1 -15.70 45.26 -28.07
C MET A 1 -15.30 46.59 -28.75
N PRO A 2 -14.13 47.16 -28.52
CA PRO A 2 -13.67 48.28 -29.30
C PRO A 2 -13.25 47.76 -30.67
N ASN A 3 -13.85 48.30 -31.73
CA ASN A 3 -13.41 48.10 -33.10
C ASN A 3 -11.94 48.53 -33.19
N VAL A 4 -11.03 47.60 -33.30
CA VAL A 4 -9.62 47.85 -33.60
C VAL A 4 -9.61 48.41 -35.03
N ASP A 5 -9.25 49.67 -35.18
CA ASP A 5 -9.16 50.34 -36.48
C ASP A 5 -8.02 49.70 -37.28
N ASN A 6 -8.35 48.83 -38.23
CA ASN A 6 -7.41 48.10 -39.06
C ASN A 6 -6.40 49.00 -39.79
N SER A 7 -6.70 50.30 -39.98
CA SER A 7 -5.79 51.26 -40.60
C SER A 7 -4.57 51.62 -39.73
N LYS A 8 -4.61 51.36 -38.44
CA LYS A 8 -3.51 51.63 -37.50
C LYS A 8 -2.54 50.45 -37.36
N LEU A 9 -2.93 49.24 -37.68
CA LEU A 9 -2.09 48.06 -37.57
C LEU A 9 -0.87 48.07 -38.50
N HIS A 10 -0.98 48.65 -39.69
CA HIS A 10 0.16 48.86 -40.61
C HIS A 10 1.24 49.82 -40.08
N LEU A 11 0.91 50.70 -39.16
CA LEU A 11 1.85 51.65 -38.53
C LEU A 11 2.75 50.97 -37.49
N TYR A 12 2.39 49.81 -36.95
CA TYR A 12 3.09 49.20 -35.82
C TYR A 12 4.14 48.14 -36.20
N ASN A 13 4.36 47.84 -37.51
CA ASN A 13 5.31 46.79 -37.96
C ASN A 13 5.21 45.47 -37.17
N CYS A 14 3.99 45.03 -36.90
CA CYS A 14 3.74 43.70 -36.37
C CYS A 14 3.96 42.66 -37.46
N TYR A 15 4.65 41.56 -37.14
CA TYR A 15 4.89 40.44 -38.05
C TYR A 15 3.69 39.52 -38.24
N PHE A 16 2.57 39.80 -37.54
CA PHE A 16 1.35 38.97 -37.65
C PHE A 16 0.59 39.27 -38.94
N ASP A 17 0.01 38.23 -39.52
CA ASP A 17 -0.94 38.39 -40.61
C ASP A 17 -2.25 38.97 -40.06
N ILE A 18 -2.51 40.23 -40.42
CA ILE A 18 -3.66 40.99 -39.96
C ILE A 18 -4.98 40.32 -40.36
N ASN A 19 -5.00 39.58 -41.47
CA ASN A 19 -6.18 38.86 -41.91
C ASN A 19 -6.59 37.73 -40.98
N LYS A 20 -5.65 37.12 -40.29
CA LYS A 20 -5.87 36.02 -39.35
C LYS A 20 -6.28 36.48 -37.92
N PHE A 21 -6.43 37.78 -37.67
CA PHE A 21 -6.69 38.30 -36.32
C PHE A 21 -7.98 37.78 -35.66
N ASN A 22 -8.97 37.41 -36.47
CA ASN A 22 -10.27 36.87 -36.03
C ASN A 22 -10.50 35.43 -36.47
N GLU A 23 -9.46 34.72 -36.85
CA GLU A 23 -9.55 33.30 -37.23
C GLU A 23 -9.02 32.40 -36.12
N PRO A 24 -9.65 31.24 -35.84
CA PRO A 24 -9.13 30.29 -34.91
C PRO A 24 -7.81 29.68 -35.44
N TYR A 25 -7.00 29.13 -34.55
CA TYR A 25 -5.82 28.38 -34.97
C TYR A 25 -6.21 27.12 -35.73
N SER A 26 -5.57 26.86 -36.86
CA SER A 26 -5.80 25.67 -37.67
C SER A 26 -5.18 24.42 -37.02
N ASP A 27 -4.01 24.57 -36.45
CA ASP A 27 -3.27 23.52 -35.74
C ASP A 27 -2.29 24.13 -34.71
N TYR A 28 -1.56 23.26 -34.04
CA TYR A 28 -0.59 23.69 -33.04
C TYR A 28 0.63 24.41 -33.62
N ASN A 29 1.00 24.14 -34.89
CA ASN A 29 2.11 24.82 -35.57
C ASN A 29 1.76 26.27 -35.87
N ASP A 30 0.50 26.54 -36.30
CA ASP A 30 -0.01 27.90 -36.51
C ASP A 30 0.07 28.73 -35.20
N TYR A 31 -0.23 28.10 -34.06
CA TYR A 31 -0.03 28.73 -32.73
C TYR A 31 1.45 28.98 -32.41
N LEU A 32 2.35 28.03 -32.69
CA LEU A 32 3.79 28.20 -32.48
C LEU A 32 4.38 29.29 -33.38
N GLU A 33 3.85 29.48 -34.59
CA GLU A 33 4.24 30.59 -35.47
C GLU A 33 3.90 31.92 -34.86
N ASP A 34 2.72 32.11 -34.29
CA ASP A 34 2.35 33.34 -33.62
C ASP A 34 3.24 33.60 -32.38
N LEU A 35 3.62 32.55 -31.63
CA LEU A 35 4.61 32.72 -30.55
C LEU A 35 6.00 33.17 -31.06
N ARG A 36 6.43 32.67 -32.25
CA ARG A 36 7.66 33.14 -32.91
C ARG A 36 7.55 34.62 -33.30
N TYR A 37 6.43 35.04 -33.91
CA TYR A 37 6.18 36.44 -34.26
C TYR A 37 6.16 37.33 -33.01
N LEU A 38 5.61 36.89 -31.91
CA LEU A 38 5.67 37.61 -30.63
C LEU A 38 7.11 37.83 -30.19
N VAL A 39 7.95 36.77 -30.18
CA VAL A 39 9.38 36.89 -29.79
C VAL A 39 10.13 37.79 -30.78
N ASP A 40 9.90 37.64 -32.11
CA ASP A 40 10.51 38.53 -33.12
C ASP A 40 10.12 40.00 -32.94
N SER A 41 8.89 40.27 -32.51
CA SER A 41 8.42 41.64 -32.19
C SER A 41 9.19 42.23 -31.01
N TYR A 42 9.42 41.47 -29.94
CA TYR A 42 10.24 41.90 -28.81
C TYR A 42 11.72 42.09 -29.19
N VAL A 43 12.31 41.15 -29.92
CA VAL A 43 13.68 41.21 -30.42
C VAL A 43 13.88 42.47 -31.28
N ASN A 44 12.95 42.74 -32.21
CA ASN A 44 13.00 43.92 -33.06
C ASN A 44 12.81 45.23 -32.25
N ALA A 45 11.95 45.23 -31.24
CA ALA A 45 11.79 46.37 -30.35
C ALA A 45 13.09 46.74 -29.62
N ILE A 46 13.77 45.77 -29.02
CA ILE A 46 15.05 45.98 -28.34
C ILE A 46 16.11 46.44 -29.34
N PHE A 47 16.18 45.81 -30.52
CA PHE A 47 17.12 46.17 -31.56
C PHE A 47 16.94 47.63 -32.02
N ARG A 48 15.70 48.10 -32.24
CA ARG A 48 15.42 49.47 -32.61
C ARG A 48 15.83 50.46 -31.52
N ILE A 49 15.54 50.17 -30.26
CA ILE A 49 15.94 51.01 -29.12
C ILE A 49 17.47 51.12 -29.06
N ARG A 50 18.19 49.98 -29.23
CA ARG A 50 19.68 50.01 -29.29
C ARG A 50 20.17 50.83 -30.46
N LYS A 51 19.63 50.64 -31.67
CA LYS A 51 20.06 51.37 -32.89
C LYS A 51 19.78 52.86 -32.79
N SER A 52 18.69 53.30 -32.15
CA SER A 52 18.37 54.72 -31.94
C SER A 52 19.35 55.39 -30.96
N ASN A 53 19.97 54.65 -30.08
CA ASN A 53 20.91 55.11 -29.09
C ASN A 53 22.37 55.14 -29.60
N PHE A 54 22.68 54.43 -30.71
CA PHE A 54 24.00 54.35 -31.32
C PHE A 54 24.07 55.31 -32.51
N ARG A 55 24.65 56.47 -32.35
CA ARG A 55 25.16 57.27 -33.48
C ARG A 55 26.44 56.55 -33.95
N GLU A 56 26.47 56.16 -35.22
CA GLU A 56 27.54 55.47 -35.90
C GLU A 56 28.94 56.05 -35.63
N LYS A 57 29.85 55.27 -35.00
CA LYS A 57 31.25 55.33 -35.22
C LYS A 57 31.76 53.96 -35.60
N THR A 58 31.91 53.78 -36.91
CA THR A 58 32.50 52.62 -37.54
C THR A 58 34.02 52.65 -37.35
N SER A 59 34.61 51.80 -36.50
CA SER A 59 36.00 51.35 -36.71
C SER A 59 36.57 50.25 -35.82
N TYR A 60 35.90 49.50 -35.05
CA TYR A 60 36.49 48.36 -34.32
C TYR A 60 35.59 47.14 -34.20
N LEU A 61 34.99 46.71 -35.34
CA LEU A 61 34.09 45.54 -35.38
C LEU A 61 34.79 44.18 -35.16
N ALA A 62 36.13 44.15 -35.24
CA ALA A 62 36.89 42.89 -35.20
C ALA A 62 37.30 42.41 -33.79
N LEU A 63 37.15 43.23 -32.74
CA LEU A 63 37.62 42.95 -31.38
C LEU A 63 36.48 43.01 -30.32
N ARG A 64 35.24 43.17 -30.73
CA ARG A 64 34.08 43.14 -29.82
C ARG A 64 34.01 41.79 -29.10
N GLY A 65 33.95 41.86 -27.77
CA GLY A 65 33.87 40.71 -26.90
C GLY A 65 35.20 40.16 -26.38
N ILE A 66 36.37 40.74 -26.82
CA ILE A 66 37.68 40.34 -26.32
C ILE A 66 38.33 41.45 -25.44
N VAL A 67 38.00 42.68 -25.68
CA VAL A 67 38.51 43.85 -24.90
C VAL A 67 37.35 44.81 -24.65
N ILE A 68 37.15 45.24 -23.41
CA ILE A 68 36.22 46.32 -23.06
C ILE A 68 36.81 47.62 -23.48
N THR A 69 36.18 48.33 -24.41
CA THR A 69 36.63 49.63 -24.92
C THR A 69 36.01 50.77 -24.15
N ASP A 70 36.67 51.97 -24.15
CA ASP A 70 36.09 53.16 -23.50
C ASP A 70 34.71 53.51 -24.07
N ASP A 71 34.47 53.26 -25.37
CA ASP A 71 33.15 53.42 -26.00
C ASP A 71 32.11 52.46 -25.44
N GLU A 72 32.49 51.26 -25.03
CA GLU A 72 31.58 50.30 -24.37
C GLU A 72 31.27 50.72 -22.94
N VAL A 73 32.23 51.30 -22.23
CA VAL A 73 32.01 51.88 -20.90
C VAL A 73 31.08 53.08 -20.97
N ASP A 74 31.34 54.00 -21.93
CA ASP A 74 30.47 55.17 -22.15
C ASP A 74 29.08 54.76 -22.57
N ASN A 75 28.93 53.75 -23.40
CA ASN A 75 27.63 53.20 -23.80
C ASN A 75 26.90 52.53 -22.63
N ALA A 76 27.59 51.80 -21.76
CA ALA A 76 26.99 51.23 -20.55
C ALA A 76 26.51 52.31 -19.57
N ILE A 77 27.30 53.35 -19.41
CA ILE A 77 26.92 54.57 -18.60
C ILE A 77 25.71 55.29 -19.23
N MET A 78 25.73 55.50 -20.54
CA MET A 78 24.62 56.13 -21.27
C MET A 78 23.37 55.29 -21.23
N ALA A 79 23.43 53.96 -21.32
CA ALA A 79 22.31 53.07 -21.22
C ALA A 79 21.59 53.18 -19.85
N SER A 80 22.37 53.38 -18.78
CA SER A 80 21.83 53.62 -17.44
C SER A 80 21.12 54.98 -17.30
N MET A 81 21.50 55.96 -18.12
CA MET A 81 20.90 57.32 -18.14
C MET A 81 19.67 57.41 -19.06
N VAL A 82 19.55 56.54 -20.08
CA VAL A 82 18.50 56.58 -21.11
C VAL A 82 17.11 56.13 -20.57
N ASP A 83 17.07 55.46 -19.47
CA ASP A 83 15.79 55.07 -18.81
C ASP A 83 14.88 56.28 -18.47
N LYS A 84 15.39 57.53 -18.55
CA LYS A 84 14.65 58.78 -18.25
C LYS A 84 14.23 59.62 -19.48
N ARG A 85 14.71 59.30 -20.71
CA ARG A 85 14.50 60.21 -21.88
C ARG A 85 13.61 59.68 -23.01
N ASN A 86 13.17 58.40 -23.02
CA ASN A 86 12.46 57.82 -24.16
C ASN A 86 10.96 57.52 -23.91
N VAL A 87 10.21 58.52 -23.41
CA VAL A 87 8.76 58.36 -23.14
C VAL A 87 7.94 58.32 -24.44
N SER A 88 8.33 58.94 -25.54
CA SER A 88 7.52 59.04 -26.77
C SER A 88 7.67 57.81 -27.70
N VAL A 89 8.90 57.34 -27.90
CA VAL A 89 9.16 56.13 -28.74
C VAL A 89 8.67 54.87 -28.04
N GLY A 90 8.61 54.87 -26.72
CA GLY A 90 8.15 53.75 -25.92
C GLY A 90 6.65 53.45 -26.02
N ASN A 91 5.82 54.43 -26.24
CA ASN A 91 4.36 54.23 -26.27
C ASN A 91 3.89 53.48 -27.52
N ASP A 92 4.47 53.73 -28.70
CA ASP A 92 4.10 53.02 -29.94
C ASP A 92 4.58 51.58 -29.90
N ILE A 93 5.78 51.32 -29.40
CA ILE A 93 6.33 49.97 -29.21
C ILE A 93 5.48 49.21 -28.20
N LYS A 94 5.18 49.83 -27.06
CA LYS A 94 4.33 49.23 -26.05
C LYS A 94 2.97 48.84 -26.60
N GLN A 95 2.33 49.76 -27.35
CA GLN A 95 1.00 49.51 -27.94
C GLN A 95 1.05 48.31 -28.93
N SER A 96 2.09 48.27 -29.78
CA SER A 96 2.25 47.16 -30.73
C SER A 96 2.45 45.82 -30.05
N LEU A 97 3.22 45.73 -28.96
CA LEU A 97 3.40 44.49 -28.21
C LEU A 97 2.12 44.04 -27.49
N ILE A 98 1.31 44.96 -26.97
CA ILE A 98 0.01 44.63 -26.39
C ILE A 98 -0.92 44.05 -27.46
N VAL A 99 -0.96 44.65 -28.65
CA VAL A 99 -1.75 44.10 -29.78
C VAL A 99 -1.32 42.68 -30.15
N CYS A 100 -0.01 42.40 -30.12
CA CYS A 100 0.48 41.04 -30.35
C CYS A 100 -0.06 40.01 -29.31
N TRP A 101 -0.07 40.36 -28.04
CA TRP A 101 -0.63 39.53 -26.98
C TRP A 101 -2.14 39.36 -27.12
N ASP A 102 -2.88 40.44 -27.44
CA ASP A 102 -4.32 40.36 -27.64
C ASP A 102 -4.68 39.53 -28.88
N HIS A 103 -3.85 39.55 -29.94
CA HIS A 103 -4.01 38.70 -31.12
C HIS A 103 -3.97 37.21 -30.73
N ILE A 104 -2.90 36.75 -30.04
CA ILE A 104 -2.77 35.37 -29.60
C ILE A 104 -3.94 34.99 -28.69
N LYS A 105 -4.25 35.82 -27.71
CA LYS A 105 -5.34 35.56 -26.76
C LYS A 105 -6.70 35.42 -27.43
N ASN A 106 -7.00 36.24 -28.42
CA ASN A 106 -8.25 36.18 -29.17
C ASN A 106 -8.33 34.92 -30.01
N ARG A 107 -7.26 34.57 -30.72
CA ARG A 107 -7.22 33.33 -31.54
C ARG A 107 -7.37 32.10 -30.69
N VAL A 108 -6.69 32.00 -29.53
CA VAL A 108 -6.84 30.91 -28.56
C VAL A 108 -8.30 30.83 -28.08
N ALA A 109 -8.94 31.95 -27.76
CA ALA A 109 -10.33 31.97 -27.31
C ALA A 109 -11.36 31.52 -28.37
N MET A 110 -11.02 31.65 -29.66
CA MET A 110 -11.84 31.23 -30.78
C MET A 110 -11.57 29.80 -31.23
N SER A 111 -10.48 29.16 -30.76
CA SER A 111 -10.04 27.86 -31.19
C SER A 111 -10.65 26.78 -30.31
N ASP A 112 -11.14 25.69 -30.90
CA ASP A 112 -11.63 24.50 -30.18
C ASP A 112 -10.47 23.58 -29.73
N GLY A 113 -9.22 23.92 -30.09
CA GLY A 113 -8.03 23.13 -29.78
C GLY A 113 -7.55 23.31 -28.33
N PHE A 114 -6.96 22.25 -27.77
CA PHE A 114 -6.33 22.30 -26.45
C PHE A 114 -4.86 22.73 -26.57
N PHE A 115 -4.55 23.94 -26.09
CA PHE A 115 -3.20 24.50 -26.08
C PHE A 115 -2.54 24.28 -24.72
N ASN A 116 -1.65 23.29 -24.62
CA ASN A 116 -0.98 22.93 -23.39
C ASN A 116 -0.32 24.11 -22.67
N LEU A 117 0.33 25.00 -23.45
CA LEU A 117 1.02 26.16 -22.89
C LEU A 117 0.03 27.17 -22.28
N GLU A 118 -1.06 27.49 -22.96
CA GLU A 118 -2.08 28.43 -22.47
C GLU A 118 -2.83 27.84 -21.27
N ASN A 119 -3.18 26.55 -21.34
CA ASN A 119 -3.78 25.86 -20.20
C ASN A 119 -2.88 25.92 -18.98
N PHE A 120 -1.59 25.65 -19.17
CA PHE A 120 -0.59 25.74 -18.11
C PHE A 120 -0.52 27.14 -17.50
N PHE A 121 -0.52 28.21 -18.33
CA PHE A 121 -0.53 29.59 -17.86
C PHE A 121 -1.77 29.91 -17.03
N ASN A 122 -2.92 29.39 -17.39
CA ASN A 122 -4.18 29.63 -16.70
C ASN A 122 -4.28 28.84 -15.38
N VAL A 123 -3.94 27.55 -15.40
CA VAL A 123 -3.98 26.68 -14.21
C VAL A 123 -3.04 27.18 -13.11
N HIS A 124 -1.83 27.58 -13.49
CA HIS A 124 -0.82 28.02 -12.54
C HIS A 124 -0.78 29.54 -12.29
N ASN A 125 -1.73 30.31 -12.87
CA ASN A 125 -1.79 31.76 -12.74
C ASN A 125 -0.42 32.41 -12.99
N CYS A 126 0.23 32.06 -14.09
CA CYS A 126 1.59 32.49 -14.39
C CYS A 126 1.68 34.02 -14.51
N SER A 127 2.66 34.63 -13.84
CA SER A 127 2.96 36.04 -13.98
C SER A 127 3.40 36.37 -15.41
N PHE A 128 3.25 37.62 -15.82
CA PHE A 128 3.62 38.08 -17.18
C PHE A 128 5.10 37.77 -17.49
N ILE A 129 5.99 38.00 -16.54
CA ILE A 129 7.43 37.73 -16.71
C ILE A 129 7.70 36.21 -16.81
N THR A 130 6.96 35.38 -16.07
CA THR A 130 7.04 33.91 -16.17
C THR A 130 6.59 33.43 -17.55
N LYS A 131 5.49 33.99 -18.09
CA LYS A 131 5.01 33.67 -19.44
C LYS A 131 6.07 33.99 -20.49
N LEU A 132 6.66 35.21 -20.43
CA LEU A 132 7.74 35.61 -21.33
C LEU A 132 8.95 34.69 -21.20
N ALA A 133 9.41 34.36 -19.99
CA ALA A 133 10.54 33.45 -19.75
C ALA A 133 10.33 32.09 -20.41
N ILE A 134 9.13 31.52 -20.24
CA ILE A 134 8.78 30.22 -20.84
C ILE A 134 8.73 30.31 -22.36
N ILE A 135 8.04 31.34 -22.93
CA ILE A 135 7.92 31.50 -24.39
C ILE A 135 9.29 31.73 -25.03
N PHE A 136 10.12 32.63 -24.51
CA PHE A 136 11.47 32.88 -25.06
C PHE A 136 12.34 31.64 -25.01
N SER A 137 12.30 30.91 -23.91
CA SER A 137 13.06 29.69 -23.77
C SER A 137 12.53 28.59 -24.70
N LEU A 138 11.20 28.43 -24.83
CA LEU A 138 10.58 27.46 -25.73
C LEU A 138 10.97 27.71 -27.19
N ILE A 139 10.82 28.95 -27.64
CA ILE A 139 11.13 29.32 -29.02
C ILE A 139 12.61 29.11 -29.35
N SER A 140 13.51 29.33 -28.37
CA SER A 140 14.93 29.03 -28.57
C SER A 140 15.28 27.54 -28.64
N GLU A 141 14.39 26.66 -28.21
CA GLU A 141 14.55 25.21 -28.38
C GLU A 141 13.97 24.74 -29.75
N VAL A 142 12.97 25.45 -30.27
CA VAL A 142 12.30 25.08 -31.52
C VAL A 142 13.01 25.64 -32.75
N ASP A 143 13.63 26.82 -32.68
CA ASP A 143 14.25 27.48 -33.82
C ASP A 143 15.64 28.02 -33.50
N ARG A 144 16.65 27.45 -34.19
CA ARG A 144 18.07 27.76 -34.01
C ARG A 144 18.46 29.22 -34.32
N LYS A 145 17.63 29.96 -35.07
CA LYS A 145 17.92 31.39 -35.36
C LYS A 145 18.07 32.21 -34.09
N TYR A 146 17.32 31.85 -33.03
CA TYR A 146 17.33 32.59 -31.76
C TYR A 146 18.61 32.42 -30.97
N GLU A 147 19.39 31.36 -31.18
CA GLU A 147 20.73 31.21 -30.58
C GLU A 147 21.64 32.39 -30.92
N ARG A 148 21.61 32.81 -32.18
CA ARG A 148 22.41 33.95 -32.68
C ARG A 148 21.82 35.30 -32.25
N LEU A 149 20.49 35.41 -32.34
CA LEU A 149 19.79 36.67 -31.98
C LEU A 149 19.95 36.97 -30.49
N PHE A 150 19.82 35.98 -29.62
CA PHE A 150 20.00 36.19 -28.18
C PHE A 150 21.46 36.44 -27.82
N GLY A 151 22.42 35.76 -28.46
CA GLY A 151 23.84 36.09 -28.29
C GLY A 151 24.16 37.55 -28.62
N TYR A 152 23.63 38.06 -29.74
CA TYR A 152 23.77 39.45 -30.12
C TYR A 152 23.11 40.43 -29.15
N LEU A 153 21.86 40.16 -28.74
CA LEU A 153 21.12 41.04 -27.81
C LEU A 153 21.70 41.07 -26.40
N GLN A 154 22.46 40.05 -26.03
CA GLN A 154 23.10 39.89 -24.72
C GLN A 154 24.56 40.27 -24.72
N ASP A 155 25.09 40.71 -25.88
CA ASP A 155 26.50 41.06 -26.10
C ASP A 155 27.47 39.92 -25.74
N ASP A 156 27.02 38.70 -25.83
CA ASP A 156 27.79 37.48 -25.54
C ASP A 156 27.45 36.36 -26.51
N ASN A 157 28.32 36.05 -27.43
CA ASN A 157 28.14 34.97 -28.43
C ASN A 157 28.03 33.56 -27.83
N ASN A 158 28.46 33.37 -26.58
CA ASN A 158 28.34 32.08 -25.88
C ASN A 158 26.98 31.95 -25.22
N MET A 159 26.27 33.04 -24.98
CA MET A 159 24.91 33.03 -24.35
C MET A 159 23.83 32.75 -25.38
N LYS A 160 23.66 31.48 -25.77
CA LYS A 160 22.75 31.03 -26.80
C LYS A 160 21.29 30.94 -26.31
N LYS A 161 21.05 30.98 -25.01
CA LYS A 161 19.73 30.94 -24.40
C LYS A 161 19.34 32.33 -23.86
N PRO A 162 18.04 32.62 -23.75
CA PRO A 162 17.60 33.88 -23.16
C PRO A 162 18.05 33.94 -21.70
N THR A 163 18.63 35.08 -21.31
CA THR A 163 18.94 35.34 -19.91
C THR A 163 17.78 36.00 -19.19
N LEU A 164 17.80 35.93 -17.86
CA LEU A 164 16.84 36.63 -17.02
C LEU A 164 16.84 38.13 -17.32
N GLY A 165 18.01 38.72 -17.58
CA GLY A 165 18.16 40.12 -17.95
C GLY A 165 17.48 40.49 -19.27
N LEU A 166 17.58 39.63 -20.30
CA LEU A 166 16.91 39.82 -21.56
C LEU A 166 15.39 39.76 -21.39
N VAL A 167 14.89 38.71 -20.67
CA VAL A 167 13.44 38.59 -20.38
C VAL A 167 12.92 39.77 -19.59
N PHE A 168 13.69 40.28 -18.61
CA PHE A 168 13.33 41.42 -17.82
C PHE A 168 13.31 42.72 -18.67
N ALA A 169 14.27 42.91 -19.55
CA ALA A 169 14.30 44.04 -20.49
C ALA A 169 13.08 44.01 -21.42
N CYS A 170 12.72 42.85 -21.97
CA CYS A 170 11.50 42.66 -22.76
C CYS A 170 10.23 42.96 -21.97
N ALA A 171 10.13 42.46 -20.75
CA ALA A 171 8.96 42.66 -19.90
C ALA A 171 8.70 44.17 -19.58
N LYS A 172 9.78 44.94 -19.39
CA LYS A 172 9.71 46.37 -19.18
C LYS A 172 9.13 47.13 -20.38
N LEU A 173 9.26 46.64 -21.60
CA LEU A 173 8.70 47.27 -22.79
C LEU A 173 7.16 47.26 -22.80
N THR A 174 6.57 46.28 -22.16
CA THR A 174 5.10 46.10 -22.14
C THR A 174 4.49 46.61 -20.86
N TYR A 175 5.10 46.30 -19.71
CA TYR A 175 4.60 46.65 -18.38
C TYR A 175 5.71 47.29 -17.53
N ASN A 176 5.33 48.17 -16.60
CA ASN A 176 6.29 48.73 -15.65
C ASN A 176 6.62 47.70 -14.55
N ILE A 177 7.57 46.82 -14.82
CA ILE A 177 7.98 45.72 -13.94
C ILE A 177 9.22 46.14 -13.16
N SER A 178 9.20 45.96 -11.84
CA SER A 178 10.35 46.23 -10.97
C SER A 178 11.38 45.07 -11.03
N LEU A 179 12.63 45.38 -10.63
CA LEU A 179 13.66 44.36 -10.48
C LEU A 179 13.23 43.27 -9.47
N GLN A 180 12.49 43.63 -8.45
CA GLN A 180 11.95 42.70 -7.46
C GLN A 180 11.07 41.60 -8.11
N ASN A 181 10.21 41.98 -9.08
CA ASN A 181 9.41 41.01 -9.82
C ASN A 181 10.26 40.03 -10.66
N ALA A 182 11.42 40.52 -11.14
CA ALA A 182 12.38 39.64 -11.84
C ALA A 182 13.07 38.66 -10.88
N MET A 183 13.32 39.06 -9.63
CA MET A 183 13.84 38.16 -8.58
C MET A 183 12.80 37.12 -8.15
N GLU A 184 11.55 37.53 -8.00
CA GLU A 184 10.43 36.63 -7.71
C GLU A 184 10.30 35.50 -8.74
N LEU A 185 10.73 35.72 -9.99
CA LEU A 185 10.79 34.66 -11.01
C LEU A 185 11.70 33.52 -10.59
N LEU A 186 12.82 33.77 -9.92
CA LEU A 186 13.78 32.70 -9.53
C LEU A 186 13.29 31.89 -8.33
N ASP A 187 12.60 32.54 -7.40
CA ASP A 187 12.08 31.89 -6.20
C ASP A 187 10.72 31.23 -6.46
N ASN A 188 10.21 31.36 -7.68
CA ASN A 188 8.92 30.80 -8.03
C ASN A 188 9.00 29.27 -8.20
N LYS A 189 8.06 28.56 -7.57
CA LYS A 189 7.89 27.08 -7.67
C LYS A 189 7.87 26.59 -9.13
N ILE A 190 7.24 27.36 -10.03
CA ILE A 190 7.10 27.04 -11.44
C ILE A 190 8.47 26.98 -12.11
N THR A 191 9.28 28.01 -11.92
CA THR A 191 10.56 28.17 -12.61
C THR A 191 11.60 27.18 -12.11
N SER A 192 11.64 26.90 -10.82
CA SER A 192 12.56 25.89 -10.24
C SER A 192 12.31 24.47 -10.75
N LEU A 193 11.06 24.16 -11.13
CA LEU A 193 10.70 22.82 -11.64
C LEU A 193 10.86 22.71 -13.17
N ILE A 194 10.52 23.78 -13.92
CA ILE A 194 10.46 23.74 -15.38
C ILE A 194 11.82 23.99 -16.04
N PHE A 195 12.66 24.84 -15.43
CA PHE A 195 13.97 25.16 -16.00
C PHE A 195 15.09 24.27 -15.44
N ASP A 196 16.08 23.97 -16.29
CA ASP A 196 17.31 23.35 -15.86
C ASP A 196 18.14 24.35 -15.06
N ASP A 197 18.57 23.88 -13.90
CA ASP A 197 19.51 24.52 -12.97
C ASP A 197 19.62 26.07 -13.02
N ILE A 198 18.58 26.73 -12.54
CA ILE A 198 18.57 28.17 -12.32
C ILE A 198 19.51 28.60 -11.16
N THR A 199 20.00 27.67 -10.34
CA THR A 199 20.68 27.94 -9.06
C THR A 199 22.20 27.81 -9.06
N SER A 200 22.87 27.81 -10.22
CA SER A 200 24.35 27.77 -10.23
C SER A 200 24.92 29.10 -9.67
N TYR A 201 25.56 28.97 -8.50
CA TYR A 201 26.14 30.12 -7.75
C TYR A 201 27.41 30.74 -8.38
N GLU A 202 27.79 30.31 -9.58
CA GLU A 202 29.06 30.67 -10.21
C GLU A 202 29.00 31.84 -11.22
N LEU A 203 27.80 32.43 -11.40
CA LEU A 203 27.63 33.53 -12.35
C LEU A 203 27.97 34.88 -11.72
N PRO A 204 28.72 35.75 -12.41
CA PRO A 204 29.11 37.05 -11.88
C PRO A 204 27.94 38.05 -11.70
N CYS A 205 26.83 37.83 -12.39
CA CYS A 205 25.63 38.61 -12.28
C CYS A 205 24.37 37.75 -12.35
N PHE A 206 23.45 38.00 -11.41
CA PHE A 206 22.15 37.36 -11.33
C PHE A 206 21.34 37.45 -12.65
N LEU A 207 21.34 38.58 -13.32
CA LEU A 207 20.64 38.80 -14.59
C LEU A 207 21.26 38.07 -15.78
N SER A 208 22.51 37.62 -15.67
CA SER A 208 23.21 36.89 -16.74
C SER A 208 22.85 35.41 -16.79
N LYS A 209 21.97 34.96 -15.89
CA LYS A 209 21.58 33.55 -15.82
C LYS A 209 20.73 33.15 -17.03
N GLY A 210 21.21 32.13 -17.77
CA GLY A 210 20.50 31.57 -18.93
C GLY A 210 19.32 30.71 -18.51
N LEU A 211 18.22 30.86 -19.22
CA LEU A 211 16.97 30.12 -18.99
C LEU A 211 16.86 28.99 -20.03
N LYS A 212 17.00 27.74 -19.59
CA LYS A 212 16.86 26.56 -20.43
C LYS A 212 15.71 25.70 -19.89
N LEU A 213 14.72 25.41 -20.71
CA LEU A 213 13.63 24.51 -20.34
C LEU A 213 14.13 23.07 -20.25
N ARG A 214 13.60 22.31 -19.30
CA ARG A 214 13.77 20.87 -19.26
C ARG A 214 13.10 20.22 -20.46
N LYS A 215 13.69 19.18 -21.01
CA LYS A 215 13.17 18.51 -22.22
C LYS A 215 11.69 18.14 -22.11
N LEU A 216 11.27 17.55 -20.98
CA LEU A 216 9.87 17.17 -20.75
C LEU A 216 8.91 18.36 -20.83
N ALA A 217 9.32 19.54 -20.36
CA ALA A 217 8.53 20.75 -20.47
C ALA A 217 8.44 21.25 -21.92
N VAL A 218 9.56 21.17 -22.68
CA VAL A 218 9.56 21.49 -24.11
C VAL A 218 8.60 20.58 -24.85
N ASP A 219 8.73 19.25 -24.68
CA ASP A 219 7.87 18.25 -25.34
C ASP A 219 6.39 18.51 -25.03
N PHE A 220 6.05 18.81 -23.77
CA PHE A 220 4.68 19.15 -23.38
C PHE A 220 4.17 20.44 -24.05
N PHE A 221 4.99 21.50 -24.05
CA PHE A 221 4.58 22.80 -24.58
C PHE A 221 4.52 22.85 -26.12
N ILE A 222 5.19 21.95 -26.84
CA ILE A 222 5.03 21.81 -28.30
C ILE A 222 3.89 20.87 -28.69
N GLY A 223 3.14 20.34 -27.72
CA GLY A 223 2.00 19.45 -27.98
C GLY A 223 2.36 18.01 -28.29
N SER A 224 3.62 17.57 -28.04
CA SER A 224 3.98 16.16 -28.12
C SER A 224 3.53 15.39 -26.88
N GLU A 225 3.40 14.05 -27.01
CA GLU A 225 3.15 13.21 -25.83
C GLU A 225 4.37 13.25 -24.90
N ALA A 226 4.30 14.10 -23.89
CA ALA A 226 5.35 14.26 -22.89
C ALA A 226 5.16 13.22 -21.79
N ASP A 227 5.82 12.09 -21.88
CA ASP A 227 5.86 11.09 -20.84
C ASP A 227 7.24 11.04 -20.17
N SER A 228 7.26 11.07 -18.85
CA SER A 228 8.49 10.81 -18.10
C SER A 228 8.93 9.37 -18.36
N PHE A 229 10.21 9.17 -18.70
CA PHE A 229 10.81 7.84 -18.86
C PHE A 229 11.01 7.15 -17.49
N VAL A 230 10.00 7.20 -16.62
CA VAL A 230 10.01 6.51 -15.33
C VAL A 230 9.38 5.15 -15.51
N GLN A 231 10.07 4.11 -15.04
CA GLN A 231 9.57 2.74 -15.14
C GLN A 231 8.21 2.61 -14.46
N SER A 232 7.31 1.84 -15.06
CA SER A 232 5.96 1.58 -14.52
C SER A 232 5.96 0.93 -13.14
N SER A 233 7.07 0.28 -12.76
CA SER A 233 7.27 -0.26 -11.40
C SER A 233 7.39 0.85 -10.34
N VAL A 234 7.96 2.02 -10.70
CA VAL A 234 8.16 3.16 -9.80
C VAL A 234 6.95 4.08 -9.80
N CYS A 235 6.42 4.42 -10.97
CA CYS A 235 5.27 5.32 -11.09
C CYS A 235 4.26 4.79 -12.11
N THR A 236 2.99 4.71 -11.67
CA THR A 236 1.85 4.39 -12.54
C THR A 236 0.88 5.55 -12.57
N LYS A 237 0.34 5.86 -13.74
CA LYS A 237 -0.58 6.98 -13.95
C LYS A 237 -2.00 6.46 -14.09
N PHE A 238 -2.93 7.17 -13.48
CA PHE A 238 -4.35 6.95 -13.66
C PHE A 238 -4.96 8.19 -14.33
N TYR A 239 -5.61 7.99 -15.45
CA TYR A 239 -6.29 9.06 -16.21
C TYR A 239 -7.79 9.05 -15.90
N PRO A 240 -8.45 10.22 -15.76
CA PRO A 240 -9.87 10.32 -15.39
C PRO A 240 -10.84 9.59 -16.34
N GLU A 241 -10.47 9.46 -17.61
CA GLU A 241 -11.26 8.79 -18.67
C GLU A 241 -11.25 7.27 -18.51
N GLN A 242 -10.29 6.71 -17.76
CA GLN A 242 -10.20 5.27 -17.55
C GLN A 242 -11.38 4.76 -16.73
N ASN A 243 -11.84 3.56 -17.10
CA ASN A 243 -12.87 2.87 -16.33
C ASN A 243 -12.34 2.50 -14.95
N VAL A 244 -13.14 2.80 -13.93
CA VAL A 244 -12.86 2.48 -12.53
C VAL A 244 -13.99 1.60 -12.01
N ASP A 245 -13.62 0.52 -11.32
CA ASP A 245 -14.60 -0.33 -10.62
C ASP A 245 -15.43 0.51 -9.65
N ASN A 246 -16.71 0.26 -9.54
CA ASN A 246 -17.58 0.99 -8.60
C ASN A 246 -17.14 0.75 -7.16
N ILE A 247 -17.31 1.76 -6.32
CA ILE A 247 -17.17 1.62 -4.88
C ILE A 247 -18.43 0.91 -4.37
N ILE A 248 -18.23 -0.29 -3.80
CA ILE A 248 -19.31 -1.09 -3.25
C ILE A 248 -19.47 -0.81 -1.75
N ILE A 249 -18.34 -0.51 -1.10
CA ILE A 249 -18.24 -0.29 0.34
C ILE A 249 -17.44 1.00 0.62
N ASN A 250 -17.70 1.63 1.76
CA ASN A 250 -17.04 2.88 2.19
C ASN A 250 -17.30 4.08 1.24
N GLU A 251 -18.51 4.20 0.72
CA GLU A 251 -18.89 5.33 -0.13
C GLU A 251 -18.84 6.65 0.65
N ASP A 252 -19.26 6.67 1.91
CA ASP A 252 -19.18 7.83 2.80
C ASP A 252 -17.74 8.33 2.97
N ILE A 253 -16.78 7.40 3.05
CA ILE A 253 -15.35 7.72 3.13
C ILE A 253 -14.92 8.41 1.84
N ASN A 254 -15.37 7.93 0.68
CA ASN A 254 -15.04 8.53 -0.59
C ASN A 254 -15.60 9.95 -0.74
N GLN A 255 -16.86 10.17 -0.36
CA GLN A 255 -17.47 11.50 -0.39
C GLN A 255 -16.70 12.49 0.50
N LYS A 256 -16.35 12.06 1.71
CA LYS A 256 -15.52 12.87 2.62
C LYS A 256 -14.16 13.17 2.00
N LEU A 257 -13.52 12.18 1.38
CA LEU A 257 -12.22 12.31 0.73
C LEU A 257 -12.24 13.35 -0.40
N ILE A 258 -13.28 13.31 -1.25
CA ILE A 258 -13.47 14.27 -2.33
C ILE A 258 -13.62 15.68 -1.77
N LEU A 259 -14.50 15.89 -0.78
CA LEU A 259 -14.74 17.20 -0.16
C LEU A 259 -13.47 17.79 0.47
N GLU A 260 -12.70 17.00 1.21
CA GLU A 260 -11.45 17.46 1.81
C GLU A 260 -10.41 17.81 0.74
N THR A 261 -10.31 17.00 -0.31
CA THR A 261 -9.41 17.25 -1.45
C THR A 261 -9.77 18.56 -2.16
N GLU A 262 -11.05 18.79 -2.44
CA GLU A 262 -11.53 20.04 -3.06
C GLU A 262 -11.18 21.28 -2.23
N LYS A 263 -11.36 21.21 -0.91
CA LYS A 263 -11.04 22.33 0.00
C LYS A 263 -9.55 22.65 0.00
N ILE A 264 -8.69 21.63 -0.03
CA ILE A 264 -7.22 21.80 -0.04
C ILE A 264 -6.78 22.42 -1.38
N ILE A 265 -7.27 21.87 -2.51
CA ILE A 265 -6.93 22.38 -3.84
C ILE A 265 -7.40 23.82 -4.03
N ALA A 266 -8.58 24.17 -3.50
CA ALA A 266 -9.10 25.54 -3.55
C ALA A 266 -8.38 26.53 -2.59
N ASN A 267 -7.27 26.12 -1.97
CA ASN A 267 -6.51 26.89 -0.96
C ASN A 267 -7.35 27.38 0.24
N LYS A 268 -8.46 26.68 0.52
CA LYS A 268 -9.29 26.94 1.72
C LYS A 268 -8.71 26.27 2.98
N LEU A 269 -7.80 25.31 2.78
CA LEU A 269 -7.05 24.65 3.82
C LEU A 269 -5.54 24.74 3.50
N PRO A 270 -4.67 24.70 4.51
CA PRO A 270 -3.22 24.70 4.28
C PRO A 270 -2.76 23.42 3.56
N ASN A 271 -1.50 23.45 3.10
CA ASN A 271 -0.84 22.25 2.54
C ASN A 271 -1.03 21.06 3.47
N SER A 272 -1.52 19.94 2.93
CA SER A 272 -2.01 18.84 3.76
C SER A 272 -1.67 17.49 3.18
N ILE A 273 -1.57 16.50 4.08
CA ILE A 273 -1.43 15.10 3.74
C ILE A 273 -2.76 14.40 4.00
N ILE A 274 -3.21 13.61 3.03
CA ILE A 274 -4.31 12.68 3.23
C ILE A 274 -3.72 11.26 3.33
N HIS A 275 -3.72 10.72 4.55
CA HIS A 275 -3.16 9.42 4.87
C HIS A 275 -4.27 8.37 4.97
N LEU A 276 -4.32 7.46 3.98
CA LEU A 276 -5.23 6.33 3.97
C LEU A 276 -4.48 5.07 4.42
N TYR A 277 -4.98 4.41 5.44
CA TYR A 277 -4.37 3.18 5.94
C TYR A 277 -5.39 2.06 6.13
N GLY A 278 -4.94 0.81 5.98
CA GLY A 278 -5.79 -0.37 6.07
C GLY A 278 -5.16 -1.56 5.34
N ALA A 279 -5.72 -2.74 5.47
CA ALA A 279 -5.19 -3.98 4.92
C ALA A 279 -4.93 -3.91 3.40
N VAL A 280 -4.03 -4.78 2.91
CA VAL A 280 -3.80 -4.91 1.46
C VAL A 280 -5.11 -5.31 0.77
N GLY A 281 -5.42 -4.66 -0.36
CA GLY A 281 -6.66 -4.93 -1.09
C GLY A 281 -7.93 -4.29 -0.51
N SER A 282 -7.82 -3.44 0.54
CA SER A 282 -8.98 -2.74 1.14
C SER A 282 -9.58 -1.62 0.26
N GLY A 283 -9.00 -1.37 -0.93
CA GLY A 283 -9.55 -0.38 -1.87
C GLY A 283 -8.93 1.01 -1.77
N LYS A 284 -7.86 1.24 -0.97
CA LYS A 284 -7.20 2.55 -0.82
C LYS A 284 -6.92 3.24 -2.16
N ARG A 285 -6.30 2.53 -3.12
CA ARG A 285 -6.03 3.07 -4.46
C ARG A 285 -7.32 3.36 -5.23
N LEU A 286 -8.34 2.54 -5.08
CA LEU A 286 -9.64 2.73 -5.71
C LEU A 286 -10.29 4.04 -5.24
N GLN A 287 -10.25 4.32 -3.94
CA GLN A 287 -10.74 5.56 -3.35
C GLN A 287 -10.05 6.78 -3.99
N VAL A 288 -8.71 6.76 -4.11
CA VAL A 288 -7.95 7.87 -4.72
C VAL A 288 -8.25 7.99 -6.23
N LYS A 289 -8.44 6.88 -6.96
CA LYS A 289 -8.85 6.92 -8.37
C LYS A 289 -10.20 7.60 -8.55
N HIS A 290 -11.17 7.34 -7.67
CA HIS A 290 -12.47 8.00 -7.71
C HIS A 290 -12.36 9.51 -7.44
N VAL A 291 -11.45 9.93 -6.53
CA VAL A 291 -11.14 11.34 -6.36
C VAL A 291 -10.61 11.95 -7.66
N GLY A 292 -9.63 11.30 -8.31
CA GLY A 292 -9.08 11.74 -9.59
C GLY A 292 -10.15 11.87 -10.67
N LYS A 293 -11.03 10.85 -10.79
CA LYS A 293 -12.13 10.87 -11.75
C LYS A 293 -13.13 12.01 -11.48
N LYS A 294 -13.52 12.20 -10.22
CA LYS A 294 -14.47 13.25 -9.84
C LYS A 294 -13.94 14.65 -10.05
N LEU A 295 -12.65 14.87 -9.78
CA LEU A 295 -11.98 16.17 -9.92
C LEU A 295 -11.37 16.39 -11.31
N ASN A 296 -11.52 15.43 -12.22
CA ASN A 296 -10.90 15.43 -13.54
C ASN A 296 -9.37 15.68 -13.48
N LYS A 297 -8.68 14.97 -12.55
CA LYS A 297 -7.23 15.10 -12.34
C LYS A 297 -6.53 13.76 -12.51
N ILE A 298 -5.35 13.79 -13.11
CA ILE A 298 -4.48 12.62 -13.25
C ILE A 298 -3.87 12.30 -11.90
N ILE A 299 -3.86 11.00 -11.51
CA ILE A 299 -3.22 10.56 -10.27
C ILE A 299 -1.91 9.84 -10.60
N PHE A 300 -0.82 10.31 -10.04
CA PHE A 300 0.50 9.71 -10.12
C PHE A 300 0.73 8.82 -8.90
N PHE A 301 0.61 7.51 -9.07
CA PHE A 301 0.87 6.53 -8.01
C PHE A 301 2.35 6.19 -7.98
N VAL A 302 3.07 6.67 -6.99
CA VAL A 302 4.52 6.49 -6.81
C VAL A 302 4.79 5.41 -5.77
N ASN A 303 5.51 4.36 -6.15
CA ASN A 303 5.91 3.28 -5.27
C ASN A 303 7.20 3.63 -4.54
N LEU A 304 7.09 4.03 -3.27
CA LEU A 304 8.25 4.44 -2.48
C LEU A 304 9.27 3.31 -2.29
N LYS A 305 8.80 2.08 -2.09
CA LYS A 305 9.69 0.93 -1.93
C LYS A 305 10.61 0.71 -3.13
N TYR A 306 10.09 0.85 -4.36
CA TYR A 306 10.90 0.72 -5.57
C TYR A 306 11.72 1.99 -5.85
N LEU A 307 11.17 3.17 -5.55
CA LEU A 307 11.89 4.42 -5.75
C LEU A 307 13.19 4.47 -4.93
N LEU A 308 13.13 4.04 -3.66
CA LEU A 308 14.28 4.03 -2.75
C LEU A 308 15.38 3.03 -3.14
N GLN A 309 15.12 2.10 -4.06
CA GLN A 309 16.17 1.20 -4.58
C GLN A 309 17.13 1.89 -5.57
N TYR A 310 16.81 3.09 -6.03
CA TYR A 310 17.61 3.82 -7.04
C TYR A 310 18.65 4.81 -6.46
N ASP A 311 18.90 4.80 -5.14
CA ASP A 311 19.86 5.63 -4.41
C ASP A 311 20.28 6.96 -5.08
N SER A 312 21.31 6.95 -5.91
CA SER A 312 21.88 8.15 -6.56
C SER A 312 20.96 8.82 -7.58
N LYS A 313 19.90 8.16 -8.05
CA LYS A 313 18.97 8.67 -9.08
C LYS A 313 17.61 9.10 -8.53
N ILE A 314 17.39 8.97 -7.23
CA ILE A 314 16.09 9.29 -6.59
C ILE A 314 15.66 10.71 -6.95
N TYR A 315 16.54 11.70 -6.81
CA TYR A 315 16.23 13.11 -7.11
C TYR A 315 15.83 13.33 -8.55
N LEU A 316 16.54 12.71 -9.49
CA LEU A 316 16.23 12.85 -10.91
C LEU A 316 14.85 12.24 -11.24
N LEU A 317 14.56 11.06 -10.69
CA LEU A 317 13.29 10.38 -10.89
C LEU A 317 12.13 11.18 -10.28
N LEU A 318 12.29 11.68 -9.05
CA LEU A 318 11.29 12.52 -8.38
C LEU A 318 11.06 13.81 -9.15
N THR A 319 12.12 14.51 -9.57
CA THR A 319 12.00 15.74 -10.35
C THR A 319 11.22 15.51 -11.64
N ASN A 320 11.46 14.40 -12.34
CA ASN A 320 10.72 14.07 -13.56
C ASN A 320 9.25 13.75 -13.28
N ILE A 321 8.96 13.01 -12.20
CA ILE A 321 7.58 12.71 -11.78
C ILE A 321 6.86 13.99 -11.39
N TYR A 322 7.49 14.85 -10.59
CA TYR A 322 6.91 16.11 -10.14
C TYR A 322 6.68 17.06 -11.34
N LEU A 323 7.65 17.15 -12.25
CA LEU A 323 7.52 17.96 -13.45
C LEU A 323 6.33 17.51 -14.30
N GLU A 324 6.22 16.22 -14.57
CA GLU A 324 5.11 15.70 -15.37
C GLU A 324 3.76 15.91 -14.67
N ALA A 325 3.68 15.61 -13.37
CA ALA A 325 2.47 15.82 -12.59
C ALA A 325 2.08 17.29 -12.55
N PHE A 326 3.05 18.19 -12.42
CA PHE A 326 2.83 19.63 -12.40
C PHE A 326 2.35 20.17 -13.77
N LEU A 327 2.98 19.72 -14.86
CA LEU A 327 2.58 20.11 -16.22
C LEU A 327 1.16 19.64 -16.57
N LYS A 328 0.78 18.44 -16.12
CA LYS A 328 -0.53 17.82 -16.39
C LYS A 328 -1.58 18.12 -15.31
N ASP A 329 -1.32 19.05 -14.38
CA ASP A 329 -2.20 19.37 -13.24
C ASP A 329 -2.66 18.15 -12.45
N GLY A 330 -1.74 17.20 -12.22
CA GLY A 330 -2.00 15.94 -11.56
C GLY A 330 -1.80 15.99 -10.04
N LEU A 331 -2.21 14.93 -9.36
CA LEU A 331 -2.06 14.72 -7.92
C LEU A 331 -1.06 13.59 -7.66
N ILE A 332 -0.25 13.75 -6.61
CA ILE A 332 0.75 12.75 -6.19
C ILE A 332 0.16 11.85 -5.11
N CYS A 333 0.35 10.55 -5.29
CA CYS A 333 -0.05 9.51 -4.35
C CYS A 333 1.11 8.55 -4.11
N PHE A 334 1.73 8.62 -2.94
CA PHE A 334 2.75 7.67 -2.52
C PHE A 334 2.10 6.43 -1.90
N TYR A 335 2.62 5.25 -2.22
CA TYR A 335 2.17 3.99 -1.66
C TYR A 335 3.34 3.08 -1.31
N ASN A 336 3.08 2.01 -0.54
CA ASN A 336 4.09 1.17 0.10
C ASN A 336 5.03 2.00 0.99
N CYS A 337 4.44 2.90 1.79
CA CYS A 337 5.16 3.77 2.71
C CYS A 337 5.48 3.09 4.05
N ASP A 338 5.21 1.79 4.19
CA ASP A 338 5.59 0.97 5.36
C ASP A 338 7.07 0.59 5.26
N LEU A 339 7.94 1.61 5.36
CA LEU A 339 9.38 1.49 5.22
C LEU A 339 10.04 1.18 6.57
N ASP A 340 11.18 0.50 6.52
CA ASP A 340 12.02 0.25 7.69
C ASP A 340 12.60 1.56 8.24
N ILE A 341 13.12 1.53 9.48
CA ILE A 341 13.62 2.71 10.20
C ILE A 341 14.72 3.43 9.42
N GLU A 342 15.54 2.70 8.68
CA GLU A 342 16.65 3.23 7.87
C GLU A 342 16.20 4.21 6.77
N TYR A 343 14.98 4.06 6.25
CA TYR A 343 14.44 4.91 5.17
C TYR A 343 13.55 6.06 5.65
N GLN A 344 13.42 6.26 6.96
CA GLN A 344 12.55 7.32 7.49
C GLN A 344 13.05 8.72 7.10
N SER A 345 14.35 8.98 7.22
CA SER A 345 14.96 10.26 6.81
C SER A 345 14.76 10.56 5.33
N SER A 346 14.82 9.53 4.48
CA SER A 346 14.59 9.67 3.05
C SER A 346 13.12 10.01 2.75
N LEU A 347 12.19 9.40 3.48
CA LEU A 347 10.76 9.73 3.35
C LEU A 347 10.47 11.17 3.79
N GLU A 348 11.06 11.62 4.89
CA GLU A 348 10.95 13.00 5.36
C GLU A 348 11.40 13.99 4.31
N PHE A 349 12.57 13.72 3.73
CA PHE A 349 13.10 14.54 2.65
C PHE A 349 12.14 14.58 1.45
N ILE A 350 11.64 13.44 0.99
CA ILE A 350 10.70 13.34 -0.14
C ILE A 350 9.42 14.13 0.15
N LEU A 351 8.88 14.02 1.37
CA LEU A 351 7.67 14.74 1.77
C LEU A 351 7.91 16.25 1.88
N HIS A 352 9.05 16.67 2.39
CA HIS A 352 9.41 18.08 2.42
C HIS A 352 9.58 18.64 0.99
N ASP A 353 10.21 17.88 0.10
CA ASP A 353 10.47 18.32 -1.27
C ASP A 353 9.20 18.41 -2.11
N VAL A 354 8.27 17.47 -2.00
CA VAL A 354 7.01 17.48 -2.77
C VAL A 354 6.14 18.68 -2.45
N PHE A 355 6.13 19.17 -1.19
CA PHE A 355 5.35 20.32 -0.78
C PHE A 355 5.91 21.67 -1.26
N LYS A 356 7.08 21.68 -1.88
CA LYS A 356 7.56 22.84 -2.64
C LYS A 356 6.68 23.11 -3.87
N TYR A 357 6.08 22.05 -4.43
CA TYR A 357 5.34 22.11 -5.70
C TYR A 357 3.85 21.83 -5.56
N PHE A 358 3.46 20.92 -4.66
CA PHE A 358 2.08 20.48 -4.49
C PHE A 358 1.52 20.86 -3.13
N ASN A 359 0.23 21.20 -3.08
CA ASN A 359 -0.46 21.54 -1.83
C ASN A 359 -1.08 20.31 -1.16
N LEU A 360 -1.21 19.21 -1.89
CA LEU A 360 -1.83 17.98 -1.43
C LEU A 360 -1.02 16.76 -1.85
N VAL A 361 -0.87 15.82 -0.92
CA VAL A 361 -0.24 14.52 -1.16
C VAL A 361 -1.08 13.43 -0.51
N PHE A 362 -1.30 12.34 -1.23
CA PHE A 362 -1.89 11.12 -0.68
C PHE A 362 -0.79 10.16 -0.22
N LEU A 363 -0.96 9.57 0.98
CA LEU A 363 -0.11 8.50 1.48
C LEU A 363 -0.95 7.24 1.72
N LEU A 364 -0.50 6.10 1.19
CA LEU A 364 -1.18 4.82 1.36
C LEU A 364 -0.31 3.84 2.13
N ASN A 365 -0.78 3.40 3.31
CA ASN A 365 -0.11 2.46 4.19
C ASN A 365 -0.99 1.24 4.51
N GLU A 366 -0.37 0.17 4.99
CA GLU A 366 -1.11 -0.98 5.53
C GLU A 366 -1.54 -0.75 6.97
N LYS A 367 -0.65 -0.18 7.79
CA LYS A 367 -0.88 0.12 9.20
C LYS A 367 -0.86 1.62 9.44
N PHE A 368 -1.54 2.07 10.47
CA PHE A 368 -1.36 3.44 10.94
C PHE A 368 0.10 3.64 11.34
N LYS A 369 0.73 4.64 10.76
CA LYS A 369 2.09 5.03 11.12
C LYS A 369 2.06 6.51 11.50
N TYR A 370 2.56 6.80 12.67
CA TYR A 370 2.81 8.17 13.08
C TYR A 370 4.12 8.62 12.45
N PHE A 371 4.06 9.60 11.59
CA PHE A 371 5.25 10.16 10.96
C PHE A 371 5.74 11.32 11.83
N GLU A 372 6.74 11.07 12.69
CA GLU A 372 7.36 12.10 13.54
C GLU A 372 7.88 13.28 12.73
N ALA A 373 8.38 13.02 11.54
CA ALA A 373 8.81 14.01 10.57
C ALA A 373 7.74 15.03 10.17
N LEU A 374 6.49 14.59 10.12
CA LEU A 374 5.38 15.46 9.74
C LEU A 374 4.99 16.41 10.87
N THR A 375 5.25 16.03 12.13
CA THR A 375 5.04 16.90 13.28
C THR A 375 6.06 18.05 13.34
N ASN A 376 7.29 17.79 12.92
CA ASN A 376 8.32 18.81 12.84
C ASN A 376 8.06 19.85 11.72
N CYS A 377 7.33 19.46 10.68
CA CYS A 377 6.96 20.35 9.57
C CYS A 377 5.60 21.04 9.77
N PHE A 378 4.88 20.78 10.87
CA PHE A 378 3.54 21.33 11.16
C PHE A 378 2.52 21.13 10.00
N LEU A 379 2.66 20.06 9.21
CA LEU A 379 1.75 19.77 8.11
C LEU A 379 0.48 19.10 8.63
N PRO A 380 -0.70 19.66 8.39
CA PRO A 380 -1.97 19.02 8.71
C PRO A 380 -2.08 17.66 8.03
N THR A 381 -2.39 16.62 8.80
CA THR A 381 -2.58 15.27 8.28
C THR A 381 -3.99 14.79 8.57
N VAL A 382 -4.72 14.44 7.52
CA VAL A 382 -6.04 13.81 7.62
C VAL A 382 -5.87 12.30 7.57
N ASN A 383 -6.05 11.63 8.71
CA ASN A 383 -5.92 10.18 8.81
C ASN A 383 -7.26 9.49 8.57
N ILE A 384 -7.34 8.63 7.57
CA ILE A 384 -8.54 7.88 7.20
C ILE A 384 -8.23 6.39 7.21
N LYS A 385 -8.89 5.67 8.12
CA LYS A 385 -8.82 4.21 8.19
C LYS A 385 -9.81 3.58 7.23
N ILE A 386 -9.37 2.60 6.44
CA ILE A 386 -10.24 1.77 5.63
C ILE A 386 -10.30 0.39 6.29
N ASP A 387 -11.42 0.12 6.95
CA ASP A 387 -11.65 -1.12 7.66
C ASP A 387 -11.93 -2.29 6.70
N LEU A 388 -11.85 -3.51 7.23
CA LEU A 388 -12.33 -4.71 6.54
C LEU A 388 -13.86 -4.62 6.38
N PRO A 389 -14.41 -5.15 5.28
CA PRO A 389 -15.85 -5.19 5.10
C PRO A 389 -16.52 -6.00 6.23
N ASN A 390 -17.67 -5.55 6.70
CA ASN A 390 -18.53 -6.34 7.55
C ASN A 390 -19.12 -7.53 6.76
N VAL A 391 -19.85 -8.43 7.41
CA VAL A 391 -20.38 -9.64 6.74
C VAL A 391 -21.31 -9.29 5.57
N ASN A 392 -22.19 -8.29 5.75
CA ASN A 392 -23.14 -7.88 4.70
C ASN A 392 -22.42 -7.25 3.52
N ASP A 393 -21.51 -6.32 3.78
CA ASP A 393 -20.67 -5.68 2.75
C ASP A 393 -19.83 -6.72 2.01
N SER A 394 -19.26 -7.69 2.73
CA SER A 394 -18.49 -8.77 2.14
C SER A 394 -19.34 -9.61 1.18
N VAL A 395 -20.60 -9.93 1.54
CA VAL A 395 -21.54 -10.64 0.66
C VAL A 395 -21.80 -9.84 -0.62
N GLU A 396 -21.96 -8.52 -0.51
CA GLU A 396 -22.16 -7.67 -1.68
C GLU A 396 -20.93 -7.64 -2.58
N VAL A 397 -19.73 -7.58 -2.00
CA VAL A 397 -18.46 -7.64 -2.74
C VAL A 397 -18.31 -8.99 -3.47
N TRP A 398 -18.65 -10.12 -2.81
CA TRP A 398 -18.66 -11.43 -3.44
C TRP A 398 -19.64 -11.47 -4.62
N LYS A 399 -20.88 -11.06 -4.43
CA LYS A 399 -21.92 -11.03 -5.47
C LYS A 399 -21.54 -10.13 -6.64
N PHE A 400 -20.95 -8.97 -6.37
CA PHE A 400 -20.56 -8.05 -7.43
C PHE A 400 -19.44 -8.62 -8.28
N ASN A 401 -18.36 -9.10 -7.65
CA ASN A 401 -17.21 -9.63 -8.39
C ASN A 401 -17.53 -10.96 -9.08
N SER A 402 -18.46 -11.75 -8.54
CA SER A 402 -18.86 -13.04 -9.09
C SER A 402 -19.59 -12.95 -10.45
N LYS A 403 -20.18 -11.79 -10.79
CA LYS A 403 -20.89 -11.59 -12.07
C LYS A 403 -20.06 -11.87 -13.33
N ASN A 404 -18.75 -11.78 -13.21
CA ASN A 404 -17.83 -11.98 -14.33
C ASN A 404 -17.37 -13.43 -14.50
N TYR A 405 -17.87 -14.35 -13.65
CA TYR A 405 -17.44 -15.75 -13.61
C TYR A 405 -18.65 -16.70 -13.71
N LYS A 406 -18.42 -17.91 -14.20
CA LYS A 406 -19.43 -18.99 -14.15
C LYS A 406 -19.40 -19.63 -12.77
N ILE A 407 -20.43 -19.35 -11.98
CA ILE A 407 -20.54 -19.78 -10.59
C ILE A 407 -21.74 -20.72 -10.44
N SER A 408 -21.57 -21.79 -9.67
CA SER A 408 -22.63 -22.73 -9.34
C SER A 408 -23.64 -22.14 -8.36
N ASP A 409 -24.91 -22.51 -8.46
CA ASP A 409 -26.00 -22.03 -7.59
C ASP A 409 -25.89 -22.54 -6.13
N ASP A 410 -25.03 -23.51 -5.86
CA ASP A 410 -24.79 -24.08 -4.52
C ASP A 410 -23.97 -23.15 -3.61
N ILE A 411 -23.38 -22.08 -4.14
CA ILE A 411 -22.51 -21.18 -3.39
C ILE A 411 -23.31 -20.21 -2.52
N ASN A 412 -23.17 -20.36 -1.21
CA ASN A 412 -23.72 -19.42 -0.23
C ASN A 412 -22.66 -18.42 0.24
N PHE A 413 -22.60 -17.24 -0.39
CA PHE A 413 -21.62 -16.19 -0.06
C PHE A 413 -21.70 -15.72 1.40
N LYS A 414 -22.84 -15.84 2.07
CA LYS A 414 -22.96 -15.50 3.49
C LYS A 414 -22.11 -16.44 4.37
N GLN A 415 -22.08 -17.74 4.03
CA GLN A 415 -21.22 -18.70 4.73
C GLN A 415 -19.72 -18.39 4.51
N PHE A 416 -19.33 -18.03 3.29
CA PHE A 416 -17.96 -17.62 2.98
C PHE A 416 -17.56 -16.34 3.72
N SER A 417 -18.43 -15.34 3.76
CA SER A 417 -18.19 -14.07 4.44
C SER A 417 -18.08 -14.20 5.97
N ASN A 418 -18.81 -15.15 6.55
CA ASN A 418 -18.70 -15.47 7.97
C ASN A 418 -17.38 -16.22 8.27
N LYS A 419 -16.99 -17.13 7.37
CA LYS A 419 -15.84 -18.00 7.55
C LYS A 419 -14.51 -17.27 7.28
N PHE A 420 -14.48 -16.38 6.29
CA PHE A 420 -13.27 -15.70 5.83
C PHE A 420 -13.44 -14.18 5.83
N LYS A 421 -12.54 -13.49 6.51
CA LYS A 421 -12.53 -12.01 6.56
C LYS A 421 -11.54 -11.47 5.52
N TYR A 422 -11.97 -11.40 4.26
CA TYR A 422 -11.18 -10.89 3.16
C TYR A 422 -11.49 -9.45 2.80
N THR A 423 -10.49 -8.73 2.28
CA THR A 423 -10.68 -7.43 1.64
C THR A 423 -11.32 -7.60 0.25
N ALA A 424 -11.88 -6.53 -0.30
CA ALA A 424 -12.48 -6.55 -1.63
C ALA A 424 -11.48 -6.98 -2.73
N GLY A 425 -10.22 -6.55 -2.64
CA GLY A 425 -9.16 -6.97 -3.55
C GLY A 425 -8.83 -8.46 -3.43
N GLN A 426 -8.77 -8.98 -2.20
CA GLN A 426 -8.53 -10.40 -1.96
C GLN A 426 -9.66 -11.27 -2.51
N ILE A 427 -10.92 -10.86 -2.34
CA ILE A 427 -12.07 -11.55 -2.92
C ILE A 427 -11.95 -11.63 -4.45
N LYS A 428 -11.58 -10.52 -5.10
CA LYS A 428 -11.36 -10.49 -6.55
C LYS A 428 -10.23 -11.44 -6.97
N ASP A 429 -9.12 -11.46 -6.25
CA ASP A 429 -7.98 -12.35 -6.53
C ASP A 429 -8.34 -13.82 -6.32
N ILE A 430 -9.15 -14.14 -5.30
CA ILE A 430 -9.62 -15.49 -5.03
C ILE A 430 -10.52 -15.99 -6.16
N LEU A 431 -11.46 -15.16 -6.63
CA LEU A 431 -12.33 -15.51 -7.76
C LEU A 431 -11.55 -15.70 -9.06
N ASN A 432 -10.53 -14.86 -9.31
CA ASN A 432 -9.62 -15.04 -10.44
C ASN A 432 -8.89 -16.40 -10.37
N LYS A 433 -8.33 -16.76 -9.21
CA LYS A 433 -7.64 -18.05 -9.02
C LYS A 433 -8.60 -19.23 -9.14
N ALA A 434 -9.78 -19.11 -8.53
CA ALA A 434 -10.82 -20.15 -8.63
C ALA A 434 -11.26 -20.35 -10.08
N SER A 435 -11.40 -19.28 -10.87
CA SER A 435 -11.73 -19.37 -12.30
C SER A 435 -10.63 -20.07 -13.11
N ILE A 436 -9.35 -19.82 -12.78
CA ILE A 436 -8.23 -20.51 -13.43
C ILE A 436 -8.24 -22.01 -13.08
N GLU A 437 -8.40 -22.36 -11.79
CA GLU A 437 -8.49 -23.76 -11.36
C GLU A 437 -9.73 -24.45 -11.97
N ALA A 438 -10.90 -23.80 -11.99
CA ALA A 438 -12.12 -24.31 -12.61
C ALA A 438 -11.95 -24.57 -14.12
N SER A 439 -11.16 -23.78 -14.84
CA SER A 439 -10.95 -23.95 -16.28
C SER A 439 -10.26 -25.28 -16.65
N ILE A 440 -9.60 -25.93 -15.70
CA ILE A 440 -8.97 -27.25 -15.89
C ILE A 440 -10.02 -28.37 -15.89
N ASP A 441 -11.12 -28.22 -15.12
CA ASP A 441 -12.17 -29.22 -15.00
C ASP A 441 -13.38 -28.87 -15.89
N ASN A 442 -14.41 -28.24 -15.32
CA ASN A 442 -15.69 -27.97 -15.99
C ASN A 442 -15.93 -26.50 -16.33
N GLY A 443 -15.01 -25.61 -16.00
CA GLY A 443 -15.13 -24.16 -16.21
C GLY A 443 -16.17 -23.48 -15.31
N VAL A 444 -16.69 -24.16 -14.29
CA VAL A 444 -17.65 -23.65 -13.30
C VAL A 444 -17.02 -23.68 -11.92
N ILE A 445 -17.12 -22.59 -11.20
CA ILE A 445 -16.68 -22.50 -9.80
C ILE A 445 -17.79 -23.07 -8.91
N ASP A 446 -17.55 -24.20 -8.26
CA ASP A 446 -18.41 -24.77 -7.25
C ASP A 446 -18.01 -24.41 -5.82
N SER A 447 -18.83 -24.80 -4.84
CA SER A 447 -18.60 -24.47 -3.43
C SER A 447 -17.33 -25.11 -2.87
N GLU A 448 -16.99 -26.33 -3.30
CA GLU A 448 -15.82 -27.05 -2.81
C GLU A 448 -14.52 -26.42 -3.35
N LEU A 449 -14.47 -26.16 -4.64
CA LEU A 449 -13.32 -25.50 -5.28
C LEU A 449 -13.08 -24.13 -4.67
N LEU A 450 -14.15 -23.29 -4.55
CA LEU A 450 -14.03 -21.95 -3.97
C LEU A 450 -13.52 -22.03 -2.52
N LEU A 451 -14.01 -22.99 -1.73
CA LEU A 451 -13.55 -23.22 -0.36
C LEU A 451 -12.06 -23.58 -0.31
N ASN A 452 -11.61 -24.46 -1.22
CA ASN A 452 -10.21 -24.87 -1.30
C ASN A 452 -9.30 -23.71 -1.71
N VAL A 453 -9.73 -22.88 -2.66
CA VAL A 453 -8.97 -21.69 -3.07
C VAL A 453 -8.92 -20.66 -1.94
N CYS A 454 -10.03 -20.43 -1.24
CA CYS A 454 -10.05 -19.57 -0.04
C CYS A 454 -9.06 -20.05 1.01
N ARG A 455 -9.07 -21.35 1.32
CA ARG A 455 -8.10 -21.94 2.27
C ARG A 455 -6.66 -21.73 1.83
N LYS A 456 -6.32 -22.09 0.59
CA LYS A 456 -4.97 -21.88 0.02
C LYS A 456 -4.54 -20.41 0.08
N TYR A 457 -5.47 -19.48 -0.12
CA TYR A 457 -5.18 -18.04 -0.07
C TYR A 457 -4.88 -17.56 1.35
N ALA A 458 -5.58 -18.11 2.35
CA ALA A 458 -5.38 -17.78 3.76
C ALA A 458 -4.02 -18.29 4.30
N VAL A 459 -3.54 -19.44 3.77
CA VAL A 459 -2.42 -20.23 4.27
C VAL A 459 -1.04 -19.60 4.05
N HIS A 460 -0.85 -18.75 3.05
CA HIS A 460 0.49 -18.34 2.59
C HIS A 460 1.41 -17.68 3.64
N ASN A 461 0.91 -17.17 4.76
CA ASN A 461 1.72 -16.47 5.76
C ASN A 461 1.85 -17.21 7.10
N LEU A 462 0.86 -18.04 7.47
CA LEU A 462 0.91 -18.85 8.70
C LEU A 462 1.86 -20.03 8.58
N ASP A 463 1.98 -20.65 7.40
CA ASP A 463 2.82 -21.85 7.16
C ASP A 463 4.32 -21.64 7.45
N LYS A 464 4.78 -20.43 7.52
CA LYS A 464 6.18 -20.13 7.88
C LYS A 464 6.47 -20.29 9.37
N ARG A 465 5.45 -20.28 10.24
CA ARG A 465 5.58 -20.20 11.70
C ARG A 465 4.67 -21.17 12.45
N ALA A 466 3.79 -21.85 11.74
CA ALA A 466 2.79 -22.78 12.30
C ALA A 466 2.59 -23.95 11.35
N THR A 467 2.23 -25.11 11.89
CA THR A 467 1.97 -26.32 11.11
C THR A 467 0.48 -26.54 10.99
N LEU A 468 -0.05 -26.61 9.77
CA LEU A 468 -1.44 -26.96 9.51
C LEU A 468 -1.69 -28.43 9.89
N ILE A 469 -2.72 -28.68 10.69
CA ILE A 469 -3.15 -30.03 11.06
C ILE A 469 -4.40 -30.38 10.25
N ASN A 470 -4.37 -31.52 9.55
CA ASN A 470 -5.55 -32.08 8.89
C ASN A 470 -6.51 -32.67 9.92
N CYS A 471 -7.69 -32.08 10.05
CA CYS A 471 -8.69 -32.44 11.05
C CYS A 471 -9.73 -33.41 10.46
N ASN A 472 -9.50 -34.72 10.63
CA ASN A 472 -10.41 -35.74 10.12
C ASN A 472 -11.26 -36.40 11.24
N PHE A 473 -10.99 -36.09 12.51
CA PHE A 473 -11.68 -36.71 13.65
C PHE A 473 -13.00 -35.96 13.95
N THR A 474 -13.98 -36.73 14.36
CA THR A 474 -15.31 -36.29 14.76
C THR A 474 -15.55 -36.56 16.25
N PHE A 475 -16.64 -36.00 16.81
CA PHE A 475 -17.06 -36.30 18.19
C PHE A 475 -17.31 -37.82 18.42
N ASN A 476 -17.59 -38.60 17.36
CA ASN A 476 -17.78 -40.02 17.47
C ASN A 476 -16.45 -40.79 17.66
N ASP A 477 -15.35 -40.23 17.23
CA ASP A 477 -14.02 -40.84 17.37
C ASP A 477 -13.42 -40.56 18.74
N LEU A 478 -13.86 -39.50 19.41
CA LEU A 478 -13.34 -39.08 20.71
C LEU A 478 -14.06 -39.81 21.84
N VAL A 479 -13.32 -40.56 22.67
CA VAL A 479 -13.83 -41.25 23.84
C VAL A 479 -13.51 -40.46 25.10
N ILE A 480 -14.53 -39.78 25.64
CA ILE A 480 -14.46 -38.91 26.82
C ILE A 480 -15.78 -38.98 27.60
N ASP A 481 -15.78 -38.52 28.87
CA ASP A 481 -16.99 -38.41 29.69
C ASP A 481 -18.03 -37.46 29.04
N ASN A 482 -19.32 -37.69 29.34
CA ASN A 482 -20.39 -36.87 28.84
C ASN A 482 -20.25 -35.40 29.25
N ASP A 483 -19.83 -35.14 30.49
CA ASP A 483 -19.61 -33.78 30.99
C ASP A 483 -18.53 -33.04 30.15
N GLN A 484 -17.43 -33.73 29.82
CA GLN A 484 -16.36 -33.17 28.97
C GLN A 484 -16.87 -32.93 27.56
N ARG A 485 -17.66 -33.84 27.01
CA ARG A 485 -18.27 -33.74 25.71
C ARG A 485 -19.20 -32.52 25.63
N ASP A 486 -20.04 -32.32 26.64
CA ASP A 486 -20.98 -31.18 26.72
C ASP A 486 -20.22 -29.84 26.78
N ILE A 487 -19.11 -29.77 27.53
CA ILE A 487 -18.28 -28.58 27.60
C ILE A 487 -17.71 -28.26 26.20
N LEU A 488 -17.20 -29.27 25.45
CA LEU A 488 -16.67 -29.07 24.10
C LEU A 488 -17.75 -28.66 23.11
N ILE A 489 -18.94 -29.24 23.19
CA ILE A 489 -20.11 -28.84 22.36
C ILE A 489 -20.50 -27.39 22.66
N ASN A 490 -20.56 -27.02 23.93
CA ASN A 490 -20.87 -25.64 24.33
C ASN A 490 -19.79 -24.65 23.85
N ALA A 491 -18.53 -25.04 23.84
CA ALA A 491 -17.45 -24.25 23.26
C ALA A 491 -17.66 -24.05 21.74
N CYS A 492 -18.07 -25.08 21.01
CA CYS A 492 -18.43 -24.97 19.60
C CYS A 492 -19.63 -24.07 19.38
N ASN A 493 -20.68 -24.21 20.20
CA ASN A 493 -21.89 -23.38 20.13
C ASN A 493 -21.57 -21.89 20.38
N TYR A 494 -20.63 -21.59 21.28
CA TYR A 494 -20.16 -20.23 21.53
C TYR A 494 -19.64 -19.55 20.26
N VAL A 495 -18.94 -20.28 19.41
CA VAL A 495 -18.42 -19.78 18.13
C VAL A 495 -19.54 -19.67 17.09
N LYS A 496 -20.38 -20.73 16.98
CA LYS A 496 -21.45 -20.81 15.98
C LYS A 496 -22.49 -19.70 16.11
N PHE A 497 -22.83 -19.31 17.35
CA PHE A 497 -23.88 -18.33 17.64
C PHE A 497 -23.31 -16.96 18.04
N LYS A 498 -22.01 -16.74 17.92
CA LYS A 498 -21.34 -15.51 18.31
C LYS A 498 -21.96 -14.26 17.69
N ASP A 499 -22.19 -14.29 16.37
CA ASP A 499 -22.71 -13.12 15.65
C ASP A 499 -24.14 -12.76 16.09
N VAL A 500 -25.00 -13.76 16.29
CA VAL A 500 -26.35 -13.56 16.78
C VAL A 500 -26.35 -12.90 18.17
N VAL A 501 -25.52 -13.40 19.08
CA VAL A 501 -25.49 -12.89 20.46
C VAL A 501 -24.89 -11.48 20.50
N TYR A 502 -23.77 -11.25 19.80
CA TYR A 502 -23.09 -9.96 19.91
C TYR A 502 -23.70 -8.86 19.03
N GLU A 503 -24.13 -9.20 17.79
CA GLU A 503 -24.69 -8.20 16.86
C GLU A 503 -26.22 -8.11 17.01
N ASP A 504 -26.97 -9.21 16.84
CA ASP A 504 -28.44 -9.17 16.82
C ASP A 504 -29.04 -8.89 18.21
N TRP A 505 -28.45 -9.46 19.28
CA TRP A 505 -28.91 -9.22 20.67
C TRP A 505 -28.22 -8.01 21.31
N GLY A 506 -27.27 -7.36 20.64
CA GLY A 506 -26.65 -6.11 21.06
C GLY A 506 -25.62 -6.22 22.20
N PHE A 507 -25.11 -7.42 22.53
CA PHE A 507 -24.10 -7.58 23.57
C PHE A 507 -22.77 -6.87 23.22
N LYS A 508 -22.55 -6.53 21.98
CA LYS A 508 -21.38 -5.79 21.48
C LYS A 508 -21.18 -4.44 22.20
N GLU A 509 -22.27 -3.76 22.51
CA GLU A 509 -22.22 -2.46 23.19
C GLU A 509 -21.83 -2.59 24.69
N LYS A 510 -22.18 -3.72 25.30
CA LYS A 510 -21.91 -3.96 26.74
C LYS A 510 -20.57 -4.65 26.99
N VAL A 511 -20.06 -5.43 26.02
CA VAL A 511 -18.82 -6.21 26.14
C VAL A 511 -17.88 -5.84 24.98
N PRO A 512 -17.10 -4.76 25.11
CA PRO A 512 -16.27 -4.26 24.01
C PRO A 512 -15.03 -5.11 23.72
N TYR A 513 -14.58 -5.96 24.66
CA TYR A 513 -13.36 -6.79 24.54
C TYR A 513 -13.62 -8.23 25.01
N GLY A 514 -12.67 -9.14 24.77
CA GLY A 514 -12.74 -10.54 25.22
C GLY A 514 -13.80 -11.37 24.45
N ARG A 515 -13.98 -11.12 23.15
CA ARG A 515 -14.97 -11.82 22.31
C ARG A 515 -14.44 -13.11 21.72
N GLY A 516 -13.18 -13.42 21.92
CA GLY A 516 -12.55 -14.66 21.49
C GLY A 516 -12.93 -15.85 22.37
N LEU A 517 -12.64 -17.03 21.83
CA LEU A 517 -12.80 -18.29 22.55
C LEU A 517 -11.42 -18.82 22.94
N SER A 518 -11.14 -18.92 24.24
CA SER A 518 -9.96 -19.59 24.79
C SER A 518 -10.36 -20.88 25.48
N ILE A 519 -9.69 -22.00 25.12
CA ILE A 519 -9.94 -23.33 25.66
C ILE A 519 -8.64 -23.91 26.18
N LEU A 520 -8.66 -24.44 27.39
CA LEU A 520 -7.54 -25.19 27.98
C LEU A 520 -7.93 -26.66 28.10
N LEU A 521 -7.21 -27.53 27.42
CA LEU A 521 -7.32 -29.00 27.49
C LEU A 521 -6.16 -29.50 28.34
N TYR A 522 -6.44 -30.05 29.51
CA TYR A 522 -5.41 -30.55 30.41
C TYR A 522 -5.65 -31.99 30.83
N GLY A 523 -4.60 -32.66 31.26
CA GLY A 523 -4.65 -34.06 31.75
C GLY A 523 -3.41 -34.85 31.40
N PRO A 524 -3.34 -36.12 31.80
CA PRO A 524 -2.20 -36.99 31.54
C PRO A 524 -1.86 -37.12 30.05
N PRO A 525 -0.60 -37.47 29.70
CA PRO A 525 -0.24 -37.69 28.31
C PRO A 525 -1.02 -38.83 27.67
N GLY A 526 -1.35 -38.75 26.39
CA GLY A 526 -2.03 -39.79 25.65
C GLY A 526 -3.55 -39.93 25.89
N THR A 527 -4.18 -39.00 26.59
CA THR A 527 -5.64 -39.01 26.85
C THR A 527 -6.49 -38.38 25.76
N GLY A 528 -5.89 -37.86 24.66
CA GLY A 528 -6.62 -37.36 23.49
C GLY A 528 -6.78 -35.83 23.39
N LYS A 529 -6.03 -35.00 24.16
CA LYS A 529 -6.12 -33.55 24.15
C LYS A 529 -5.98 -32.95 22.74
N THR A 530 -4.92 -33.30 22.01
CA THR A 530 -4.69 -32.81 20.65
C THR A 530 -5.78 -33.30 19.67
N MET A 531 -6.32 -34.52 19.89
CA MET A 531 -7.46 -35.04 19.14
C MET A 531 -8.73 -34.21 19.43
N GLY A 532 -8.97 -33.83 20.70
CA GLY A 532 -10.06 -32.94 21.08
C GLY A 532 -10.00 -31.58 20.34
N ALA A 533 -8.80 -30.99 20.19
CA ALA A 533 -8.61 -29.80 19.39
C ALA A 533 -8.97 -30.01 17.91
N GLN A 534 -8.60 -31.16 17.33
CA GLN A 534 -8.96 -31.49 15.94
C GLN A 534 -10.48 -31.70 15.76
N VAL A 535 -11.15 -32.30 16.75
CA VAL A 535 -12.61 -32.48 16.74
C VAL A 535 -13.31 -31.13 16.77
N ILE A 536 -12.88 -30.19 17.61
CA ILE A 536 -13.41 -28.81 17.65
C ILE A 536 -13.23 -28.13 16.27
N ALA A 537 -12.04 -28.25 15.68
CA ALA A 537 -11.75 -27.63 14.40
C ALA A 537 -12.61 -28.21 13.27
N ASN A 538 -12.78 -29.51 13.23
CA ASN A 538 -13.65 -30.17 12.27
C ASN A 538 -15.13 -29.78 12.43
N GLU A 539 -15.64 -29.75 13.67
CA GLU A 539 -17.02 -29.35 13.98
C GLU A 539 -17.34 -27.90 13.59
N LEU A 540 -16.36 -27.01 13.76
CA LEU A 540 -16.46 -25.60 13.36
C LEU A 540 -16.17 -25.39 11.87
N GLY A 541 -15.57 -26.38 11.21
CA GLY A 541 -15.11 -26.30 9.84
C GLY A 541 -14.01 -25.22 9.64
N LEU A 542 -13.19 -24.99 10.66
CA LEU A 542 -12.06 -24.05 10.66
C LEU A 542 -10.72 -24.80 10.57
N GLU A 543 -9.71 -24.14 10.06
CA GLU A 543 -8.36 -24.69 10.00
C GLU A 543 -7.69 -24.64 11.37
N LEU A 544 -6.95 -25.70 11.71
CA LEU A 544 -6.20 -25.85 12.94
C LEU A 544 -4.70 -25.71 12.68
N TYR A 545 -4.10 -24.66 13.23
CA TYR A 545 -2.66 -24.46 13.15
C TYR A 545 -2.00 -24.75 14.49
N LYS A 546 -1.11 -25.75 14.46
CA LYS A 546 -0.24 -26.04 15.60
C LYS A 546 0.93 -25.07 15.64
N ILE A 547 1.05 -24.37 16.74
CA ILE A 547 2.13 -23.42 17.01
C ILE A 547 3.24 -24.15 17.76
N ASP A 548 4.42 -24.19 17.17
CA ASP A 548 5.61 -24.71 17.84
C ASP A 548 6.25 -23.59 18.66
N ILE A 549 6.00 -23.66 19.95
CA ILE A 549 6.46 -22.68 20.93
C ILE A 549 7.98 -22.58 20.94
N SER A 550 8.69 -23.69 20.72
CA SER A 550 10.15 -23.73 20.74
C SER A 550 10.78 -22.95 19.58
N GLN A 551 10.09 -22.82 18.46
CA GLN A 551 10.55 -22.03 17.32
C GLN A 551 10.24 -20.54 17.43
N ILE A 552 9.34 -20.16 18.34
CA ILE A 552 8.92 -18.76 18.53
C ILE A 552 9.81 -18.09 19.57
N ILE A 553 10.22 -18.82 20.61
CA ILE A 553 11.10 -18.31 21.67
C ILE A 553 12.49 -18.06 21.08
N ASN A 554 12.86 -16.81 20.96
CA ASN A 554 14.16 -16.41 20.43
C ASN A 554 15.05 -15.85 21.56
N LYS A 555 16.37 -15.97 21.41
CA LYS A 555 17.36 -15.43 22.36
C LYS A 555 17.38 -13.88 22.40
N TYR A 556 16.76 -13.22 21.42
CA TYR A 556 16.73 -11.76 21.32
C TYR A 556 15.46 -11.18 21.93
N ILE A 557 15.61 -10.21 22.81
CA ILE A 557 14.51 -9.51 23.51
C ILE A 557 13.60 -8.82 22.48
N GLY A 558 12.29 -9.10 22.56
CA GLY A 558 11.27 -8.49 21.72
C GLY A 558 10.95 -9.24 20.40
N GLU A 559 11.79 -10.18 19.95
CA GLU A 559 11.48 -10.98 18.73
C GLU A 559 10.38 -12.01 18.97
N THR A 560 10.32 -12.60 20.17
CA THR A 560 9.25 -13.52 20.56
C THR A 560 7.89 -12.84 20.53
N GLU A 561 7.79 -11.62 21.08
CA GLU A 561 6.56 -10.82 21.09
C GLU A 561 6.13 -10.43 19.67
N LYS A 562 7.07 -10.03 18.82
CA LYS A 562 6.82 -9.72 17.40
C LYS A 562 6.30 -10.95 16.64
N ASN A 563 6.94 -12.10 16.83
CA ASN A 563 6.55 -13.36 16.18
C ASN A 563 5.14 -13.80 16.60
N LEU A 564 4.84 -13.74 17.89
CA LEU A 564 3.48 -14.02 18.39
C LEU A 564 2.46 -13.03 17.84
N GLY A 565 2.78 -11.73 17.84
CA GLY A 565 1.91 -10.70 17.28
C GLY A 565 1.54 -10.96 15.80
N ASP A 566 2.54 -11.34 15.00
CA ASP A 566 2.34 -11.67 13.59
C ASP A 566 1.47 -12.91 13.40
N ILE A 567 1.67 -13.97 14.22
CA ILE A 567 0.85 -15.21 14.18
C ILE A 567 -0.62 -14.89 14.46
N PHE A 568 -0.91 -14.14 15.53
CA PHE A 568 -2.28 -13.74 15.86
C PHE A 568 -2.92 -12.83 14.79
N LEU A 569 -2.12 -11.95 14.17
CA LEU A 569 -2.58 -11.10 13.10
C LEU A 569 -2.97 -11.89 11.85
N GLU A 570 -2.15 -12.85 11.45
CA GLU A 570 -2.43 -13.71 10.29
C GLU A 570 -3.59 -14.68 10.58
N ALA A 571 -3.65 -15.24 11.79
CA ALA A 571 -4.77 -16.08 12.21
C ALA A 571 -6.09 -15.30 12.24
N LYS A 572 -6.08 -14.02 12.59
CA LYS A 572 -7.26 -13.16 12.54
C LYS A 572 -7.78 -12.97 11.11
N LYS A 573 -6.91 -12.90 10.13
CA LYS A 573 -7.27 -12.78 8.71
C LYS A 573 -7.92 -14.05 8.17
N SER A 574 -7.41 -15.23 8.58
CA SER A 574 -7.89 -16.54 8.13
C SER A 574 -9.01 -17.12 9.00
N ASN A 575 -9.35 -16.48 10.13
CA ASN A 575 -10.24 -17.01 11.16
C ASN A 575 -9.85 -18.45 11.60
N ALA A 576 -8.55 -18.73 11.68
CA ALA A 576 -7.99 -20.03 12.00
C ALA A 576 -8.07 -20.31 13.50
N ILE A 577 -8.02 -21.60 13.86
CA ILE A 577 -7.84 -22.04 15.25
C ILE A 577 -6.35 -22.15 15.53
N LEU A 578 -5.88 -21.51 16.58
CA LEU A 578 -4.50 -21.60 17.05
C LEU A 578 -4.40 -22.66 18.15
N LEU A 579 -3.58 -23.68 17.94
CA LEU A 579 -3.28 -24.73 18.91
C LEU A 579 -1.88 -24.53 19.49
N PHE A 580 -1.80 -24.17 20.74
CA PHE A 580 -0.56 -24.13 21.52
C PHE A 580 -0.40 -25.45 22.25
N ASP A 581 0.32 -26.38 21.64
CA ASP A 581 0.54 -27.73 22.20
C ASP A 581 1.71 -27.70 23.19
N GLU A 582 1.61 -28.47 24.29
CA GLU A 582 2.59 -28.49 25.38
C GLU A 582 2.87 -27.10 25.98
N ALA A 583 1.80 -26.32 26.22
CA ALA A 583 1.89 -24.96 26.69
C ALA A 583 2.60 -24.79 28.06
N ASP A 584 2.81 -25.90 28.79
CA ASP A 584 3.58 -25.92 30.02
C ASP A 584 5.05 -25.47 29.87
N SER A 585 5.58 -25.49 28.65
CA SER A 585 6.91 -24.94 28.35
C SER A 585 6.97 -23.41 28.47
N LEU A 586 5.86 -22.72 28.19
CA LEU A 586 5.73 -21.25 28.32
C LEU A 586 5.35 -20.81 29.76
N PHE A 587 4.61 -21.68 30.48
CA PHE A 587 3.98 -21.34 31.73
C PHE A 587 4.69 -22.03 32.93
N GLY A 588 6.02 -22.04 32.93
CA GLY A 588 6.80 -22.42 34.14
C GLY A 588 6.32 -21.60 35.35
N LYS A 589 6.34 -22.20 36.54
CA LYS A 589 6.02 -21.45 37.78
C LYS A 589 6.78 -20.14 37.73
N ARG A 590 6.10 -19.03 38.02
CA ARG A 590 6.73 -17.73 38.28
C ARG A 590 7.77 -17.97 39.39
N THR A 591 9.02 -18.15 39.01
CA THR A 591 10.14 -18.16 39.93
C THR A 591 10.31 -16.76 40.44
N ASP A 592 10.55 -16.62 41.74
CA ASP A 592 11.00 -15.33 42.31
C ASP A 592 12.18 -14.86 41.48
N VAL A 593 12.03 -13.65 40.89
CA VAL A 593 12.95 -13.08 39.91
C VAL A 593 14.38 -13.07 40.51
N LYS A 594 15.19 -14.03 40.07
CA LYS A 594 16.62 -14.08 40.48
C LYS A 594 17.55 -13.64 39.36
N ASP A 595 17.08 -13.76 38.07
CA ASP A 595 17.86 -13.39 36.89
C ASP A 595 17.04 -12.64 35.86
N SER A 596 17.73 -11.93 34.93
CA SER A 596 17.12 -11.19 33.83
C SER A 596 16.30 -12.08 32.84
N ASN A 597 16.63 -13.37 32.75
CA ASN A 597 15.90 -14.36 31.96
C ASN A 597 14.51 -14.67 32.54
N ASP A 598 14.33 -14.66 33.87
CA ASP A 598 13.05 -14.89 34.52
C ASP A 598 12.05 -13.73 34.29
N LYS A 599 12.55 -12.49 34.17
CA LYS A 599 11.74 -11.33 33.80
C LYS A 599 11.20 -11.43 32.36
N ASN A 600 12.02 -11.89 31.42
CA ASN A 600 11.64 -12.01 30.02
C ASN A 600 10.57 -13.09 29.83
N SER A 601 10.72 -14.26 30.45
CA SER A 601 9.72 -15.34 30.40
C SER A 601 8.35 -14.91 30.94
N ASN A 602 8.33 -14.12 32.03
CA ASN A 602 7.08 -13.58 32.59
C ASN A 602 6.41 -12.58 31.66
N ASN A 603 7.18 -11.75 30.92
CA ASN A 603 6.67 -10.79 29.94
C ASN A 603 6.09 -11.50 28.73
N GLU A 604 6.76 -12.51 28.19
CA GLU A 604 6.30 -13.33 27.04
C GLU A 604 4.98 -14.02 27.35
N THR A 605 4.86 -14.61 28.54
CA THR A 605 3.62 -15.22 29.02
C THR A 605 2.47 -14.21 29.11
N SER A 606 2.75 -13.02 29.68
CA SER A 606 1.76 -11.95 29.83
C SER A 606 1.31 -11.42 28.46
N TYR A 607 2.25 -11.29 27.52
CA TYR A 607 1.97 -10.86 26.15
C TYR A 607 1.11 -11.88 25.39
N LEU A 608 1.42 -13.18 25.50
CA LEU A 608 0.61 -14.24 24.90
C LEU A 608 -0.85 -14.19 25.41
N LEU A 609 -1.02 -14.04 26.73
CA LEU A 609 -2.34 -13.92 27.33
C LEU A 609 -3.12 -12.71 26.81
N GLN A 610 -2.46 -11.57 26.73
CA GLN A 610 -3.06 -10.37 26.17
C GLN A 610 -3.49 -10.59 24.72
N LYS A 611 -2.63 -11.20 23.89
CA LYS A 611 -2.95 -11.49 22.50
C LYS A 611 -4.09 -12.51 22.35
N MET A 612 -4.17 -13.50 23.23
CA MET A 612 -5.30 -14.43 23.26
C MET A 612 -6.63 -13.74 23.63
N GLU A 613 -6.62 -12.77 24.55
CA GLU A 613 -7.82 -11.98 24.87
C GLU A 613 -8.23 -11.05 23.72
N GLU A 614 -7.28 -10.46 23.01
CA GLU A 614 -7.51 -9.60 21.87
C GLU A 614 -7.93 -10.40 20.62
N TYR A 615 -7.61 -11.70 20.57
CA TYR A 615 -7.91 -12.55 19.42
C TYR A 615 -9.37 -12.96 19.42
N GLU A 616 -10.12 -12.50 18.45
CA GLU A 616 -11.56 -12.78 18.32
C GLU A 616 -11.89 -14.18 17.76
N GLY A 617 -10.88 -14.95 17.36
CA GLY A 617 -11.01 -16.35 16.91
C GLY A 617 -10.95 -17.34 18.07
N VAL A 618 -10.48 -18.57 17.78
CA VAL A 618 -10.36 -19.68 18.74
C VAL A 618 -8.90 -19.98 19.04
N SER A 619 -8.55 -19.96 20.33
CA SER A 619 -7.24 -20.38 20.84
C SER A 619 -7.39 -21.59 21.73
N ILE A 620 -6.66 -22.66 21.44
CA ILE A 620 -6.67 -23.90 22.21
C ILE A 620 -5.28 -24.12 22.81
N LEU A 621 -5.20 -24.35 24.09
CA LEU A 621 -3.99 -24.68 24.81
C LEU A 621 -4.08 -26.14 25.27
N THR A 622 -3.01 -26.90 25.14
CA THR A 622 -2.91 -28.22 25.75
C THR A 622 -1.77 -28.27 26.78
N THR A 623 -1.97 -28.98 27.87
CA THR A 623 -0.92 -29.17 28.89
C THR A 623 -1.06 -30.49 29.62
N ASN A 624 0.07 -30.99 30.09
CA ASN A 624 0.13 -32.14 31.02
C ASN A 624 0.23 -31.68 32.49
N LYS A 625 0.51 -30.37 32.74
CA LYS A 625 0.81 -29.82 34.07
C LYS A 625 -0.11 -28.65 34.41
N PHE A 626 -1.37 -28.94 34.73
CA PHE A 626 -2.37 -27.93 35.06
C PHE A 626 -1.94 -27.00 36.22
N ASN A 627 -1.20 -27.55 37.20
CA ASN A 627 -0.76 -26.83 38.41
C ASN A 627 0.28 -25.72 38.12
N ASN A 628 0.84 -25.68 36.93
CA ASN A 628 1.76 -24.63 36.52
C ASN A 628 1.04 -23.32 36.15
N PHE A 629 -0.25 -23.38 35.92
CA PHE A 629 -1.06 -22.23 35.54
C PHE A 629 -1.59 -21.51 36.79
N ASP A 630 -1.26 -20.22 36.94
CA ASP A 630 -1.72 -19.39 38.04
C ASP A 630 -3.22 -19.06 37.96
N ASP A 631 -3.82 -18.57 39.05
CA ASP A 631 -5.24 -18.22 39.06
C ASP A 631 -5.58 -17.06 38.15
N ALA A 632 -4.65 -16.14 37.91
CA ALA A 632 -4.84 -15.03 36.99
C ALA A 632 -4.98 -15.50 35.54
N PHE A 633 -4.23 -16.55 35.18
CA PHE A 633 -4.35 -17.21 33.88
C PHE A 633 -5.68 -17.95 33.75
N ARG A 634 -6.06 -18.75 34.74
CA ARG A 634 -7.30 -19.56 34.71
C ARG A 634 -8.55 -18.71 34.53
N ARG A 635 -8.57 -17.51 35.13
CA ARG A 635 -9.69 -16.56 35.01
C ARG A 635 -9.88 -16.01 33.59
N ARG A 636 -8.84 -16.06 32.76
CA ARG A 636 -8.85 -15.58 31.39
C ARG A 636 -9.23 -16.65 30.36
N ILE A 637 -9.20 -17.93 30.79
CA ILE A 637 -9.63 -19.05 29.94
C ILE A 637 -11.13 -19.28 30.12
N ARG A 638 -11.85 -19.31 29.01
CA ARG A 638 -13.31 -19.40 29.02
C ARG A 638 -13.82 -20.82 29.28
N PHE A 639 -13.17 -21.82 28.69
CA PHE A 639 -13.48 -23.22 28.89
C PHE A 639 -12.24 -24.01 29.30
N ILE A 640 -12.39 -24.78 30.36
CA ILE A 640 -11.32 -25.64 30.91
C ILE A 640 -11.82 -27.08 30.93
N VAL A 641 -11.15 -27.99 30.21
CA VAL A 641 -11.58 -29.39 30.05
C VAL A 641 -10.49 -30.31 30.55
N ASN A 642 -10.85 -31.17 31.52
CA ASN A 642 -9.94 -32.18 32.10
C ASN A 642 -10.06 -33.50 31.35
N PHE A 643 -9.05 -33.86 30.58
CA PHE A 643 -8.93 -35.18 29.94
C PHE A 643 -8.34 -36.19 30.92
N LYS A 644 -9.21 -36.82 31.67
CA LYS A 644 -8.83 -37.85 32.67
C LYS A 644 -8.30 -39.12 32.01
N MET A 645 -7.60 -39.95 32.78
CA MET A 645 -7.34 -41.32 32.34
C MET A 645 -8.66 -42.08 32.11
N PRO A 646 -8.78 -42.82 31.00
CA PRO A 646 -10.02 -43.51 30.69
C PRO A 646 -10.32 -44.59 31.73
N ASP A 647 -11.56 -44.70 32.20
CA ASP A 647 -12.07 -45.77 33.02
C ASP A 647 -12.19 -47.10 32.21
N SER A 648 -12.64 -48.17 32.85
CA SER A 648 -12.76 -49.46 32.19
C SER A 648 -13.72 -49.47 31.00
N GLU A 649 -14.86 -48.77 31.11
CA GLU A 649 -15.82 -48.68 30.01
C GLU A 649 -15.26 -47.86 28.84
N MET A 650 -14.61 -46.76 29.12
CA MET A 650 -13.92 -45.97 28.08
C MET A 650 -12.78 -46.71 27.43
N ARG A 651 -11.99 -47.47 28.19
CA ARG A 651 -10.92 -48.32 27.62
C ARG A 651 -11.50 -49.38 26.70
N ARG A 652 -12.61 -49.99 27.08
CA ARG A 652 -13.35 -50.95 26.25
C ARG A 652 -13.78 -50.32 24.91
N GLN A 653 -14.37 -49.11 24.95
CA GLN A 653 -14.72 -48.38 23.75
C GLN A 653 -13.51 -48.06 22.89
N LEU A 654 -12.35 -47.70 23.50
CA LEU A 654 -11.11 -47.46 22.78
C LEU A 654 -10.60 -48.73 22.10
N TRP A 655 -10.59 -49.88 22.78
CA TRP A 655 -10.21 -51.17 22.19
C TRP A 655 -11.07 -51.54 21.00
N ASN A 656 -12.38 -51.33 21.07
CA ASN A 656 -13.30 -51.61 19.98
C ASN A 656 -13.16 -50.67 18.79
N LYS A 657 -12.80 -49.40 19.02
CA LYS A 657 -12.63 -48.42 17.96
C LYS A 657 -11.26 -48.40 17.29
N ILE A 658 -10.21 -48.92 17.97
CA ILE A 658 -8.85 -48.76 17.49
C ILE A 658 -8.56 -49.61 16.25
N PHE A 659 -9.19 -50.78 16.12
CA PHE A 659 -8.99 -51.63 14.98
C PHE A 659 -9.90 -51.26 13.82
N PRO A 660 -9.33 -50.93 12.63
CA PRO A 660 -10.13 -50.71 11.43
C PRO A 660 -10.95 -51.93 11.03
N LYS A 661 -12.13 -51.68 10.42
CA LYS A 661 -13.01 -52.79 9.96
C LYS A 661 -12.34 -53.80 9.03
N LYS A 662 -11.22 -53.43 8.39
CA LYS A 662 -10.43 -54.30 7.51
C LYS A 662 -9.36 -55.13 8.25
N ALA A 663 -9.13 -54.86 9.54
CA ALA A 663 -8.14 -55.58 10.31
C ALA A 663 -8.69 -56.95 10.68
N PRO A 664 -7.93 -58.05 10.41
CA PRO A 664 -8.36 -59.40 10.75
C PRO A 664 -8.20 -59.65 12.26
N LEU A 665 -9.27 -59.48 13.04
CA LEU A 665 -9.29 -59.75 14.47
C LEU A 665 -9.64 -61.22 14.72
N GLY A 666 -8.86 -61.88 15.55
CA GLY A 666 -9.10 -63.25 16.02
C GLY A 666 -10.35 -63.33 16.89
N LYS A 667 -10.98 -64.51 16.92
CA LYS A 667 -12.20 -64.75 17.73
C LYS A 667 -11.92 -64.73 19.24
N ASP A 668 -10.65 -64.83 19.64
CA ASP A 668 -10.16 -64.79 21.01
C ASP A 668 -9.95 -63.40 21.57
N PHE A 669 -10.24 -62.34 20.77
CA PHE A 669 -10.11 -60.94 21.20
C PHE A 669 -11.09 -60.64 22.33
N ASP A 670 -10.54 -60.28 23.50
CA ASP A 670 -11.31 -60.00 24.73
C ASP A 670 -11.06 -58.51 25.16
N ASP A 671 -11.90 -57.65 24.63
CA ASP A 671 -11.87 -56.19 24.91
C ASP A 671 -12.16 -55.90 26.39
N TRP A 672 -13.00 -56.71 27.02
CA TRP A 672 -13.37 -56.57 28.43
C TRP A 672 -12.21 -56.86 29.35
N PHE A 673 -11.55 -58.03 29.16
CA PHE A 673 -10.37 -58.40 29.92
C PHE A 673 -9.28 -57.33 29.85
N LEU A 674 -8.96 -56.83 28.65
CA LEU A 674 -7.95 -55.82 28.44
C LEU A 674 -8.35 -54.46 29.11
N ALA A 675 -9.62 -54.11 29.05
CA ALA A 675 -10.12 -52.88 29.62
C ALA A 675 -10.14 -52.88 31.16
N GLU A 676 -10.48 -54.00 31.78
CA GLU A 676 -10.60 -54.09 33.22
C GLU A 676 -9.26 -54.25 33.94
N ASN A 677 -8.36 -55.06 33.37
CA ASN A 677 -7.11 -55.42 34.08
C ASN A 677 -5.93 -54.44 33.79
N PHE A 678 -6.00 -53.62 32.73
CA PHE A 678 -4.89 -52.76 32.35
C PHE A 678 -5.28 -51.31 32.25
N GLU A 679 -4.73 -50.50 33.16
CA GLU A 679 -4.90 -49.04 33.14
C GLU A 679 -4.00 -48.40 32.08
N LEU A 680 -4.56 -48.15 30.89
CA LEU A 680 -3.86 -47.65 29.72
C LEU A 680 -4.46 -46.36 29.22
N SER A 681 -3.61 -45.49 28.71
CA SER A 681 -4.06 -44.30 27.97
C SER A 681 -4.50 -44.66 26.55
N GLY A 682 -5.26 -43.79 25.89
CA GLY A 682 -5.65 -44.02 24.49
C GLY A 682 -4.47 -44.15 23.53
N SER A 683 -3.36 -43.42 23.77
CA SER A 683 -2.12 -43.56 22.98
C SER A 683 -1.43 -44.88 23.19
N SER A 684 -1.42 -45.42 24.43
CA SER A 684 -0.86 -46.73 24.73
C SER A 684 -1.66 -47.84 24.09
N ILE A 685 -3.01 -47.78 24.16
CA ILE A 685 -3.90 -48.70 23.45
C ILE A 685 -3.63 -48.72 21.95
N LYS A 686 -3.46 -47.53 21.35
CA LYS A 686 -3.10 -47.36 19.94
C LYS A 686 -1.77 -48.01 19.61
N SER A 687 -0.74 -47.77 20.42
CA SER A 687 0.60 -48.35 20.22
C SER A 687 0.57 -49.87 20.30
N ILE A 688 -0.15 -50.42 21.28
CA ILE A 688 -0.30 -51.87 21.46
C ILE A 688 -1.04 -52.49 20.26
N ALA A 689 -2.16 -51.88 19.83
CA ALA A 689 -2.93 -52.41 18.70
C ALA A 689 -2.12 -52.44 17.40
N ILE A 690 -1.34 -51.37 17.13
CA ILE A 690 -0.47 -51.29 15.96
C ILE A 690 0.64 -52.39 16.04
N LEU A 691 1.31 -52.49 17.19
CA LEU A 691 2.39 -53.47 17.36
C LEU A 691 1.85 -54.91 17.27
N ALA A 692 0.70 -55.22 17.89
CA ALA A 692 0.03 -56.48 17.79
C ALA A 692 -0.30 -56.89 16.33
N SER A 693 -0.70 -55.89 15.52
CA SER A 693 -0.97 -56.08 14.08
C SER A 693 0.31 -56.47 13.32
N TYR A 694 1.46 -55.86 13.62
CA TYR A 694 2.74 -56.27 13.01
C TYR A 694 3.19 -57.64 13.44
N LEU A 695 3.00 -57.98 14.72
CA LEU A 695 3.33 -59.35 15.23
C LEU A 695 2.46 -60.41 14.56
N ALA A 696 1.16 -60.17 14.44
CA ALA A 696 0.24 -61.09 13.77
C ALA A 696 0.60 -61.28 12.28
N LEU A 697 0.95 -60.19 11.58
CA LEU A 697 1.36 -60.27 10.18
C LEU A 697 2.66 -61.02 10.00
N ALA A 698 3.63 -60.90 10.93
CA ALA A 698 4.89 -61.67 10.91
C ALA A 698 4.64 -63.19 11.05
N GLU A 699 3.63 -63.57 11.82
CA GLU A 699 3.17 -64.97 11.96
C GLU A 699 2.15 -65.36 10.88
N LYS A 700 1.80 -64.55 9.96
CA LYS A 700 0.78 -64.75 8.91
C LYS A 700 -0.57 -65.24 9.49
N SER A 701 -0.99 -64.65 10.62
CA SER A 701 -2.19 -65.05 11.35
C SER A 701 -3.09 -63.79 11.58
N ASP A 702 -4.32 -64.03 12.01
CA ASP A 702 -5.19 -63.00 12.53
C ASP A 702 -4.60 -62.37 13.80
N ILE A 703 -5.05 -61.17 14.16
CA ILE A 703 -4.63 -60.46 15.38
C ILE A 703 -5.27 -61.17 16.57
N MET A 704 -4.53 -62.06 17.26
CA MET A 704 -4.98 -62.84 18.41
C MET A 704 -4.57 -62.18 19.73
N MET A 705 -5.18 -62.61 20.84
CA MET A 705 -4.83 -62.12 22.19
C MET A 705 -3.35 -62.27 22.51
N LYS A 706 -2.69 -63.34 22.08
CA LYS A 706 -1.25 -63.58 22.29
C LYS A 706 -0.41 -62.37 21.73
N HIS A 707 -0.74 -61.86 20.55
CA HIS A 707 -0.02 -60.74 19.96
C HIS A 707 -0.24 -59.44 20.75
N ILE A 708 -1.47 -59.22 21.22
CA ILE A 708 -1.84 -58.08 22.04
C ILE A 708 -1.12 -58.12 23.39
N LEU A 709 -1.04 -59.27 24.03
CA LEU A 709 -0.37 -59.45 25.32
C LEU A 709 1.15 -59.22 25.20
N VAL A 710 1.78 -59.72 24.11
CA VAL A 710 3.20 -59.46 23.84
C VAL A 710 3.43 -57.95 23.62
N ALA A 711 2.58 -57.30 22.82
CA ALA A 711 2.67 -55.84 22.60
C ALA A 711 2.43 -55.04 23.90
N LEU A 712 1.50 -55.49 24.72
CA LEU A 712 1.23 -54.94 26.04
C LEU A 712 2.45 -55.03 26.98
N LYS A 713 3.15 -56.15 26.99
CA LYS A 713 4.39 -56.35 27.75
C LYS A 713 5.44 -55.31 27.36
N TYR A 714 5.67 -55.09 26.07
CA TYR A 714 6.60 -54.08 25.58
C TYR A 714 6.20 -52.65 26.00
N GLU A 715 4.89 -52.31 25.95
CA GLU A 715 4.42 -51.00 26.33
C GLU A 715 4.58 -50.77 27.85
N TYR A 716 4.32 -51.79 28.69
CA TYR A 716 4.56 -51.73 30.14
C TYR A 716 6.04 -51.56 30.50
N GLN A 717 6.93 -52.36 29.82
CA GLN A 717 8.39 -52.19 29.98
C GLN A 717 8.83 -50.77 29.65
N LYS A 718 8.32 -50.16 28.60
CA LYS A 718 8.58 -48.80 28.21
C LYS A 718 8.12 -47.80 29.28
N MET A 719 7.04 -48.09 30.00
CA MET A 719 6.55 -47.32 31.14
C MET A 719 7.32 -47.58 32.44
N GLY A 720 8.34 -48.45 32.44
CA GLY A 720 9.06 -48.87 33.65
C GLY A 720 8.25 -49.75 34.58
N LYS A 721 7.17 -50.40 34.10
CA LYS A 721 6.30 -51.28 34.87
C LYS A 721 6.56 -52.73 34.45
N ILE A 722 6.48 -53.65 35.40
CA ILE A 722 6.61 -55.11 35.15
C ILE A 722 5.23 -55.72 35.34
N ILE A 723 4.80 -56.51 34.35
CA ILE A 723 3.59 -57.32 34.43
C ILE A 723 3.96 -58.70 34.95
N ALA A 724 3.31 -59.14 36.02
CA ALA A 724 3.51 -60.50 36.54
C ALA A 724 2.55 -61.45 35.82
N LYS A 725 2.98 -62.73 35.71
CA LYS A 725 2.17 -63.81 35.07
C LYS A 725 0.76 -63.94 35.68
N LYS A 726 0.64 -63.66 36.99
CA LYS A 726 -0.62 -63.63 37.70
C LYS A 726 -1.60 -62.56 37.27
N ASP A 727 -1.10 -61.44 36.71
CA ASP A 727 -1.93 -60.32 36.27
C ASP A 727 -2.57 -60.57 34.90
N MET A 728 -2.14 -61.67 34.25
CA MET A 728 -2.64 -62.13 32.94
C MET A 728 -3.85 -63.06 33.05
N GLY A 729 -4.32 -63.42 34.25
CA GLY A 729 -5.48 -64.24 34.49
C GLY A 729 -5.47 -65.51 33.64
N MET A 730 -6.55 -65.76 32.89
CA MET A 730 -6.69 -66.94 32.04
C MET A 730 -5.72 -67.00 30.86
N TYR A 731 -5.05 -65.83 30.53
CA TYR A 731 -4.09 -65.76 29.43
C TYR A 731 -2.63 -65.91 29.91
N GLY A 732 -2.40 -66.26 31.20
CA GLY A 732 -1.06 -66.37 31.78
C GLY A 732 -0.15 -67.41 31.10
N ASP A 733 -0.69 -68.45 30.49
CA ASP A 733 0.06 -69.47 29.77
C ASP A 733 0.46 -69.07 28.34
N MET A 734 -0.11 -67.95 27.81
CA MET A 734 0.25 -67.35 26.53
C MET A 734 1.34 -66.27 26.63
N PHE A 735 1.79 -65.95 27.87
CA PHE A 735 2.73 -64.88 28.16
C PHE A 735 4.17 -65.36 28.43
#